data_45b5d7d4d55f66975389be3b34ae7b59
#
_entry.id   45b5d7d4d55f66975389be3b34ae7b59
#
_cell.length_a   1.000
_cell.length_b   1.000
_cell.length_c   1.000
_cell.angle_alpha   90.00
_cell.angle_beta   90.00
_cell.angle_gamma   90.00
#
_symmetry.space_group_name_H-M   'P 1'
#
loop_
_entity.id
_entity.type
_entity.pdbx_description
1 polymer ?
#
loop_
_entity_poly.entity_id
_entity_poly.type
_entity_poly.pdbx_seq_one_letter_code
_entity_poly.pdbx_strand_id
1 'polypeptide(L)'
;MIFVVAAAGAAVLAASQYGSVSAPQGAPAPVPSPAAPLPGMAQPLAQWKVLQQTDALPFDSYVSFLTAHPGWPGEAAMRRTVERKASDPNVAAASLTAYCRRWAPLTAAGWVACARAYMATRASGQAQEAARTAWRLGSLSAQDEAAVLGQFGSALTPADHDRRFDALLWQGNIAAAARVLPYTSAAARPLFAARLAFRSDSPEASSLAASGDLIGVRDPGYIADKATWLRNAGASPSARSWLARARSGMALPGNVEKFYEVLLVNARAAAADGQWQTAYDIARQIDDAYPPGTDVSTKGYGERDDYTSLAWLAGQAATRLNRPADARAMFERYGRASQAPQTRAKGFYWAARGAEKAQQPDTAALFERAAGYRDQYYGQLAIEHLGRRLTAPPAPPTPAIDPAARQAFYAREIVRAAQFLGQTGQYQDQTAFVKQIAAVAKGDTDHYLADELSRQLRRPDLGVLVGRSAMQNGLTEYSANGFPTVAVPGGYEDQWTMIHAVARQESQFDRTARSPVGAAGLMQLMPATAREQAGKLGLSYDAGRLVDDTGYNIQLGSSYFQRIFGLYGSYPLAIAAYNAGPGNVNKWLRANGDPRTGAVDMVDWVEAIPYSETRNYVQRVLENAVVYDLMNPPRARSRGPNNLSWYLGRSRGG
;
A
#
# COMPACT_ATOMS: atom_id res chain seq x y z
N MET A 1 5.25 10.68 -5.22
CA MET A 1 4.61 11.60 -4.28
C MET A 1 3.36 10.91 -3.79
N ILE A 2 3.38 10.41 -2.57
CA ILE A 2 2.27 9.65 -1.96
C ILE A 2 1.29 10.69 -1.42
N PHE A 3 0.07 10.75 -1.97
CA PHE A 3 -0.97 11.62 -1.43
C PHE A 3 -1.63 10.94 -0.23
N VAL A 4 -1.34 11.46 0.95
CA VAL A 4 -2.12 11.20 2.17
C VAL A 4 -3.22 12.25 2.24
N VAL A 5 -4.47 11.80 2.20
CA VAL A 5 -5.64 12.67 2.35
C VAL A 5 -5.82 12.98 3.83
N ALA A 6 -5.65 14.24 4.19
CA ALA A 6 -6.15 14.77 5.46
C ALA A 6 -7.31 15.72 5.15
N ALA A 7 -8.48 15.48 5.76
CA ALA A 7 -9.67 16.30 5.62
C ALA A 7 -10.01 16.97 6.95
N ALA A 8 -10.43 18.20 6.88
CA ALA A 8 -11.12 18.89 7.98
C ALA A 8 -12.29 19.72 7.46
N GLY A 9 -13.42 19.66 8.14
CA GLY A 9 -14.34 20.77 8.31
C GLY A 9 -15.78 20.66 7.84
N ALA A 10 -16.64 20.37 8.78
CA ALA A 10 -17.95 20.91 9.18
C ALA A 10 -19.06 21.27 8.15
N ALA A 11 -20.14 20.54 8.25
CA ALA A 11 -21.54 20.78 8.64
C ALA A 11 -22.46 21.59 7.70
N VAL A 12 -23.64 21.08 7.47
CA VAL A 12 -25.00 21.49 7.79
C VAL A 12 -26.04 20.78 6.89
N LEU A 13 -27.10 20.34 7.51
CA LEU A 13 -28.24 19.56 7.04
C LEU A 13 -29.02 20.15 5.85
N ALA A 14 -29.35 19.29 4.88
CA ALA A 14 -30.66 19.32 4.23
C ALA A 14 -31.04 17.92 3.75
N ALA A 15 -32.12 17.39 4.28
CA ALA A 15 -32.75 16.16 3.84
C ALA A 15 -33.49 16.40 2.52
N SER A 16 -33.15 15.63 1.48
CA SER A 16 -33.99 15.53 0.29
C SER A 16 -34.31 14.06 0.01
N GLN A 17 -35.57 13.81 -0.25
CA GLN A 17 -36.24 12.53 -0.45
C GLN A 17 -35.65 11.79 -1.66
N TYR A 18 -35.29 10.53 -1.45
CA TYR A 18 -34.91 9.63 -2.53
C TYR A 18 -36.13 8.83 -2.99
N GLY A 19 -36.48 8.99 -4.26
CA GLY A 19 -37.43 8.13 -4.94
C GLY A 19 -36.88 6.71 -5.10
N SER A 20 -37.74 5.73 -4.80
CA SER A 20 -37.46 4.31 -4.88
C SER A 20 -37.31 3.86 -6.32
N VAL A 21 -36.15 3.30 -6.69
CA VAL A 21 -35.95 2.52 -7.91
C VAL A 21 -35.92 1.05 -7.52
N SER A 22 -36.82 0.26 -8.10
CA SER A 22 -36.99 -1.16 -7.84
C SER A 22 -35.73 -1.96 -8.17
N ALA A 23 -35.21 -2.67 -7.17
CA ALA A 23 -34.17 -3.67 -7.32
C ALA A 23 -34.80 -5.00 -7.81
N PRO A 24 -34.05 -5.89 -8.51
CA PRO A 24 -34.54 -7.23 -8.83
C PRO A 24 -34.77 -8.01 -7.53
N GLN A 25 -35.89 -8.75 -7.54
CA GLN A 25 -36.45 -9.43 -6.39
C GLN A 25 -35.55 -10.54 -5.85
N GLY A 26 -35.13 -10.36 -4.65
CA GLY A 26 -34.59 -11.24 -3.65
C GLY A 26 -34.48 -10.40 -2.41
N ALA A 27 -35.61 -10.20 -1.68
CA ALA A 27 -35.63 -9.31 -0.52
C ALA A 27 -34.65 -9.81 0.56
N PRO A 28 -33.63 -9.03 0.93
CA PRO A 28 -32.88 -9.31 2.15
C PRO A 28 -33.81 -9.11 3.35
N ALA A 29 -33.62 -9.94 4.39
CA ALA A 29 -34.34 -9.81 5.65
C ALA A 29 -34.31 -8.37 6.15
N PRO A 30 -35.40 -7.88 6.80
CA PRO A 30 -35.49 -6.49 7.24
C PRO A 30 -34.31 -6.15 8.16
N VAL A 31 -33.57 -5.13 7.76
CA VAL A 31 -32.48 -4.57 8.56
C VAL A 31 -33.11 -3.97 9.82
N PRO A 32 -32.71 -4.33 11.03
CA PRO A 32 -33.27 -3.75 12.23
C PRO A 32 -33.08 -2.24 12.24
N SER A 33 -34.14 -1.51 12.61
CA SER A 33 -34.14 -0.05 12.75
C SER A 33 -32.98 0.41 13.64
N PRO A 34 -32.39 1.60 13.39
CA PRO A 34 -31.31 2.10 14.22
C PRO A 34 -31.73 2.18 15.67
N ALA A 35 -31.06 1.41 16.51
CA ALA A 35 -31.25 1.43 17.94
C ALA A 35 -30.98 2.84 18.49
N ALA A 36 -31.66 3.20 19.60
CA ALA A 36 -31.46 4.44 20.33
C ALA A 36 -29.95 4.76 20.54
N PRO A 37 -29.57 6.05 20.69
CA PRO A 37 -28.17 6.44 20.87
C PRO A 37 -27.50 5.58 21.91
N LEU A 38 -26.40 4.93 21.54
CA LEU A 38 -25.70 3.97 22.40
C LEU A 38 -25.15 4.73 23.62
N PRO A 39 -25.72 4.56 24.84
CA PRO A 39 -25.22 5.26 26.00
C PRO A 39 -23.76 4.86 26.26
N GLY A 40 -22.93 5.80 26.61
CA GLY A 40 -21.56 5.58 27.05
C GLY A 40 -20.47 5.73 25.98
N MET A 41 -20.79 5.97 24.68
CA MET A 41 -19.75 6.14 23.64
C MET A 41 -19.22 7.57 23.49
N ALA A 42 -19.97 8.58 23.90
CA ALA A 42 -19.60 9.99 23.69
C ALA A 42 -18.28 10.36 24.38
N GLN A 43 -18.10 9.97 25.64
CA GLN A 43 -16.91 10.31 26.43
C GLN A 43 -15.65 9.58 25.92
N PRO A 44 -15.63 8.24 25.69
CA PRO A 44 -14.48 7.57 25.12
C PRO A 44 -14.08 8.11 23.74
N LEU A 45 -15.05 8.45 22.88
CA LEU A 45 -14.79 9.01 21.56
C LEU A 45 -14.20 10.43 21.64
N ALA A 46 -14.70 11.28 22.54
CA ALA A 46 -14.12 12.59 22.79
C ALA A 46 -12.67 12.46 23.29
N GLN A 47 -12.41 11.53 24.21
CA GLN A 47 -11.07 11.26 24.72
C GLN A 47 -10.15 10.72 23.61
N TRP A 48 -10.61 9.75 22.82
CA TRP A 48 -9.88 9.24 21.66
C TRP A 48 -9.46 10.36 20.71
N LYS A 49 -10.37 11.26 20.39
CA LYS A 49 -10.12 12.37 19.49
C LYS A 49 -9.04 13.32 20.01
N VAL A 50 -9.10 13.66 21.30
CA VAL A 50 -8.08 14.48 21.95
C VAL A 50 -6.72 13.77 21.90
N LEU A 51 -6.65 12.46 22.22
CA LEU A 51 -5.41 11.68 22.22
C LEU A 51 -4.79 11.52 20.82
N GLN A 52 -5.60 11.62 19.74
CA GLN A 52 -5.10 11.63 18.36
C GLN A 52 -4.54 12.99 17.92
N GLN A 53 -4.99 14.09 18.55
CA GLN A 53 -4.68 15.46 18.13
C GLN A 53 -3.51 16.10 18.89
N THR A 54 -3.15 15.56 20.04
CA THR A 54 -2.07 16.11 20.87
C THR A 54 -1.16 15.02 21.42
N ASP A 55 0.07 15.40 21.70
CA ASP A 55 1.01 14.61 22.50
C ASP A 55 1.33 15.28 23.85
N ALA A 56 0.58 16.31 24.21
CA ALA A 56 0.81 17.09 25.45
C ALA A 56 0.30 16.41 26.74
N LEU A 57 -0.62 15.43 26.63
CA LEU A 57 -1.20 14.78 27.81
C LEU A 57 -0.19 13.88 28.54
N PRO A 58 -0.39 13.62 29.86
CA PRO A 58 0.48 12.74 30.64
C PRO A 58 0.52 11.30 30.13
N PHE A 59 1.58 10.57 30.47
CA PHE A 59 1.79 9.14 30.15
C PHE A 59 0.55 8.28 30.49
N ASP A 60 0.03 8.42 31.72
CA ASP A 60 -1.08 7.60 32.20
C ASP A 60 -2.40 7.84 31.45
N SER A 61 -2.59 9.02 30.85
CA SER A 61 -3.77 9.31 30.03
C SER A 61 -3.83 8.41 28.80
N TYR A 62 -2.70 8.21 28.10
CA TYR A 62 -2.62 7.32 26.95
C TYR A 62 -2.69 5.85 27.36
N VAL A 63 -1.97 5.45 28.40
CA VAL A 63 -1.91 4.05 28.85
C VAL A 63 -3.28 3.58 29.36
N SER A 64 -3.97 4.41 30.14
CA SER A 64 -5.32 4.10 30.63
C SER A 64 -6.29 3.93 29.48
N PHE A 65 -6.24 4.83 28.48
CA PHE A 65 -7.09 4.72 27.29
C PHE A 65 -6.79 3.46 26.48
N LEU A 66 -5.52 3.20 26.16
CA LEU A 66 -5.11 1.99 25.41
C LEU A 66 -5.51 0.69 26.14
N THR A 67 -5.50 0.73 27.47
CA THR A 67 -5.89 -0.43 28.29
C THR A 67 -7.39 -0.64 28.28
N ALA A 68 -8.17 0.44 28.35
CA ALA A 68 -9.63 0.39 28.38
C ALA A 68 -10.23 0.11 26.98
N HIS A 69 -9.59 0.59 25.91
CA HIS A 69 -10.10 0.57 24.54
C HIS A 69 -9.12 -0.09 23.56
N PRO A 70 -8.81 -1.39 23.73
CA PRO A 70 -7.86 -2.10 22.87
C PRO A 70 -8.37 -2.19 21.42
N GLY A 71 -7.46 -2.03 20.45
CA GLY A 71 -7.76 -2.16 19.03
C GLY A 71 -8.47 -0.95 18.41
N TRP A 72 -8.64 0.16 19.13
CA TRP A 72 -9.17 1.39 18.55
C TRP A 72 -8.19 2.01 17.53
N PRO A 73 -8.70 2.77 16.53
CA PRO A 73 -7.84 3.40 15.53
C PRO A 73 -6.72 4.25 16.15
N GLY A 74 -5.50 4.16 15.60
CA GLY A 74 -4.36 4.95 16.05
C GLY A 74 -3.58 4.37 17.23
N GLU A 75 -3.86 3.15 17.67
CA GLU A 75 -3.17 2.50 18.80
C GLU A 75 -1.64 2.58 18.69
N ALA A 76 -1.06 2.26 17.52
CA ALA A 76 0.38 2.30 17.33
C ALA A 76 0.97 3.71 17.45
N ALA A 77 0.24 4.75 17.03
CA ALA A 77 0.66 6.14 17.18
C ALA A 77 0.64 6.57 18.65
N MET A 78 -0.43 6.25 19.37
CA MET A 78 -0.55 6.50 20.81
C MET A 78 0.56 5.78 21.60
N ARG A 79 0.89 4.52 21.26
CA ARG A 79 1.99 3.78 21.89
C ARG A 79 3.34 4.46 21.67
N ARG A 80 3.63 4.97 20.47
CA ARG A 80 4.84 5.77 20.23
C ARG A 80 4.86 7.04 21.09
N THR A 81 3.70 7.66 21.31
CA THR A 81 3.60 8.82 22.21
C THR A 81 3.87 8.42 23.66
N VAL A 82 3.32 7.31 24.13
CA VAL A 82 3.65 6.72 25.45
C VAL A 82 5.16 6.54 25.61
N GLU A 83 5.81 5.93 24.61
CA GLU A 83 7.24 5.65 24.65
C GLU A 83 8.11 6.92 24.66
N ARG A 84 7.71 7.99 23.95
CA ARG A 84 8.38 9.30 24.06
C ARG A 84 8.26 9.89 25.45
N LYS A 85 7.09 9.73 26.10
CA LYS A 85 6.84 10.25 27.47
C LYS A 85 7.45 9.39 28.57
N ALA A 86 7.79 8.14 28.27
CA ALA A 86 8.36 7.20 29.23
C ALA A 86 9.75 7.64 29.78
N SER A 87 10.40 8.63 29.18
CA SER A 87 11.63 9.26 29.68
C SER A 87 11.38 10.35 30.73
N ASP A 88 10.14 10.79 30.94
CA ASP A 88 9.79 11.78 31.97
C ASP A 88 10.04 11.16 33.35
N PRO A 89 10.84 11.83 34.23
CA PRO A 89 11.15 11.34 35.58
C PRO A 89 9.91 11.21 36.48
N ASN A 90 8.82 11.89 36.15
CA ASN A 90 7.56 11.81 36.89
C ASN A 90 6.73 10.55 36.59
N VAL A 91 7.10 9.77 35.55
CA VAL A 91 6.41 8.51 35.24
C VAL A 91 6.82 7.45 36.27
N ALA A 92 5.82 6.95 37.00
CA ALA A 92 6.05 5.91 38.02
C ALA A 92 6.61 4.63 37.39
N ALA A 93 7.71 4.11 37.95
CA ALA A 93 8.34 2.89 37.46
C ALA A 93 7.37 1.69 37.41
N ALA A 94 6.43 1.61 38.34
CA ALA A 94 5.40 0.57 38.37
C ALA A 94 4.45 0.66 37.16
N SER A 95 3.96 1.87 36.83
CA SER A 95 3.10 2.11 35.65
C SER A 95 3.83 1.78 34.36
N LEU A 96 5.08 2.18 34.23
CA LEU A 96 5.90 1.89 33.06
C LEU A 96 6.21 0.38 32.94
N THR A 97 6.50 -0.29 34.06
CA THR A 97 6.70 -1.75 34.10
C THR A 97 5.44 -2.48 33.64
N ALA A 98 4.27 -2.04 34.09
CA ALA A 98 2.99 -2.61 33.66
C ALA A 98 2.77 -2.45 32.15
N TYR A 99 3.08 -1.27 31.60
CA TYR A 99 3.07 -1.02 30.15
C TYR A 99 4.01 -1.99 29.41
N CYS A 100 5.27 -2.09 29.83
CA CYS A 100 6.28 -2.91 29.17
C CYS A 100 5.98 -4.42 29.21
N ARG A 101 5.26 -4.89 30.22
CA ARG A 101 4.78 -6.28 30.28
C ARG A 101 3.62 -6.55 29.35
N ARG A 102 2.78 -5.55 29.13
CA ARG A 102 1.60 -5.70 28.27
C ARG A 102 1.94 -5.52 26.79
N TRP A 103 2.83 -4.56 26.45
CA TRP A 103 3.20 -4.24 25.09
C TRP A 103 4.73 -4.20 24.94
N ALA A 104 5.25 -4.97 24.01
CA ALA A 104 6.65 -4.82 23.59
C ALA A 104 6.85 -3.40 23.02
N PRO A 105 7.85 -2.64 23.46
CA PRO A 105 8.12 -1.31 22.92
C PRO A 105 8.33 -1.30 21.40
N LEU A 106 7.84 -0.26 20.75
CA LEU A 106 7.96 -0.04 19.30
C LEU A 106 9.26 0.71 18.95
N THR A 107 9.88 1.37 19.91
CA THR A 107 11.05 2.24 19.71
C THR A 107 12.22 1.85 20.60
N ALA A 108 13.45 2.18 20.17
CA ALA A 108 14.64 1.98 21.00
C ALA A 108 14.55 2.77 22.33
N ALA A 109 14.07 4.02 22.30
CA ALA A 109 13.83 4.82 23.50
C ALA A 109 12.83 4.17 24.46
N GLY A 110 11.75 3.57 23.94
CA GLY A 110 10.79 2.79 24.73
C GLY A 110 11.46 1.61 25.43
N TRP A 111 12.33 0.88 24.74
CA TRP A 111 13.12 -0.20 25.34
C TRP A 111 14.09 0.29 26.43
N VAL A 112 14.74 1.46 26.26
CA VAL A 112 15.58 2.06 27.31
C VAL A 112 14.73 2.41 28.53
N ALA A 113 13.57 3.02 28.32
CA ALA A 113 12.65 3.35 29.40
C ALA A 113 12.20 2.10 30.16
N CYS A 114 11.87 1.02 29.44
CA CYS A 114 11.53 -0.28 30.06
C CYS A 114 12.71 -0.87 30.85
N ALA A 115 13.93 -0.79 30.31
CA ALA A 115 15.12 -1.25 31.04
C ALA A 115 15.28 -0.52 32.39
N ARG A 116 15.10 0.79 32.41
CA ARG A 116 15.14 1.60 33.64
C ARG A 116 14.02 1.21 34.63
N ALA A 117 12.81 1.03 34.13
CA ALA A 117 11.66 0.62 34.95
C ALA A 117 11.85 -0.77 35.55
N TYR A 118 12.36 -1.73 34.79
CA TYR A 118 12.69 -3.07 35.30
C TYR A 118 13.79 -3.05 36.37
N MET A 119 14.81 -2.20 36.19
CA MET A 119 15.82 -2.00 37.24
C MET A 119 15.23 -1.44 38.53
N ALA A 120 14.39 -0.40 38.44
CA ALA A 120 13.73 0.22 39.58
C ALA A 120 12.79 -0.77 40.32
N THR A 121 12.22 -1.73 39.62
CA THR A 121 11.35 -2.80 40.16
C THR A 121 12.10 -4.09 40.48
N ARG A 122 13.45 -4.05 40.51
CA ARG A 122 14.35 -5.19 40.83
C ARG A 122 14.23 -6.39 39.86
N ALA A 123 13.80 -6.19 38.63
CA ALA A 123 13.70 -7.20 37.59
C ALA A 123 14.97 -7.18 36.70
N SER A 124 16.15 -7.43 37.28
CA SER A 124 17.47 -7.20 36.66
C SER A 124 17.68 -7.93 35.33
N GLY A 125 17.24 -9.19 35.22
CA GLY A 125 17.34 -9.95 33.96
C GLY A 125 16.52 -9.32 32.82
N GLN A 126 15.29 -8.89 33.10
CA GLN A 126 14.45 -8.20 32.13
C GLN A 126 15.03 -6.83 31.75
N ALA A 127 15.63 -6.12 32.71
CA ALA A 127 16.30 -4.86 32.49
C ALA A 127 17.48 -5.00 31.51
N GLN A 128 18.34 -5.99 31.72
CA GLN A 128 19.50 -6.26 30.84
C GLN A 128 19.05 -6.63 29.42
N GLU A 129 18.02 -7.47 29.26
CA GLU A 129 17.52 -7.85 27.93
C GLU A 129 16.85 -6.67 27.22
N ALA A 130 16.08 -5.84 27.93
CA ALA A 130 15.51 -4.62 27.39
C ALA A 130 16.60 -3.63 26.94
N ALA A 131 17.64 -3.43 27.75
CA ALA A 131 18.78 -2.57 27.40
C ALA A 131 19.56 -3.11 26.19
N ARG A 132 19.79 -4.43 26.13
CA ARG A 132 20.44 -5.09 25.00
C ARG A 132 19.61 -4.95 23.72
N THR A 133 18.30 -5.09 23.82
CA THR A 133 17.37 -4.89 22.68
C THR A 133 17.43 -3.46 22.20
N ALA A 134 17.33 -2.47 23.10
CA ALA A 134 17.47 -1.05 22.76
C ALA A 134 18.81 -0.76 22.04
N TRP A 135 19.90 -1.32 22.57
CA TRP A 135 21.24 -1.14 22.02
C TRP A 135 21.36 -1.65 20.58
N ARG A 136 20.86 -2.86 20.32
CA ARG A 136 20.91 -3.52 19.01
C ARG A 136 20.03 -2.82 17.95
N LEU A 137 18.99 -2.09 18.35
CA LEU A 137 18.12 -1.34 17.45
C LEU A 137 18.78 -0.11 16.81
N GLY A 138 19.94 0.32 17.29
CA GLY A 138 20.76 1.35 16.66
C GLY A 138 20.62 2.71 17.32
N SER A 139 19.98 3.69 16.67
CA SER A 139 19.97 5.08 17.11
C SER A 139 19.28 5.27 18.46
N LEU A 140 19.99 5.93 19.36
CA LEU A 140 19.54 6.40 20.67
C LEU A 140 19.87 7.88 20.81
N SER A 141 19.19 8.59 21.70
CA SER A 141 19.62 9.90 22.14
C SER A 141 20.97 9.80 22.88
N ALA A 142 21.74 10.87 22.93
CA ALA A 142 23.02 10.89 23.68
C ALA A 142 22.81 10.52 25.16
N GLN A 143 21.70 10.95 25.74
CA GLN A 143 21.34 10.63 27.12
C GLN A 143 21.03 9.15 27.31
N ASP A 144 20.24 8.55 26.39
CA ASP A 144 19.89 7.13 26.46
C ASP A 144 21.10 6.24 26.18
N GLU A 145 21.97 6.64 25.23
CA GLU A 145 23.24 5.95 24.93
C GLU A 145 24.12 5.91 26.16
N ALA A 146 24.31 7.05 26.83
CA ALA A 146 25.09 7.15 28.08
C ALA A 146 24.45 6.33 29.21
N ALA A 147 23.15 6.36 29.36
CA ALA A 147 22.43 5.59 30.38
C ALA A 147 22.59 4.07 30.16
N VAL A 148 22.48 3.59 28.92
CA VAL A 148 22.69 2.17 28.62
C VAL A 148 24.11 1.75 28.89
N LEU A 149 25.11 2.52 28.45
CA LEU A 149 26.53 2.22 28.70
C LEU A 149 26.87 2.26 30.20
N GLY A 150 26.40 3.26 30.93
CA GLY A 150 26.71 3.41 32.37
C GLY A 150 26.04 2.36 33.23
N GLN A 151 24.81 1.96 32.94
CA GLN A 151 24.04 1.04 33.78
C GLN A 151 24.13 -0.42 33.32
N PHE A 152 24.28 -0.67 32.02
CA PHE A 152 24.19 -2.00 31.42
C PHE A 152 25.41 -2.37 30.56
N GLY A 153 26.45 -1.52 30.51
CA GLY A 153 27.63 -1.72 29.67
C GLY A 153 28.30 -3.08 29.86
N SER A 154 28.39 -3.56 31.14
CA SER A 154 28.95 -4.88 31.46
C SER A 154 28.12 -6.07 30.96
N ALA A 155 26.84 -5.85 30.61
CA ALA A 155 25.96 -6.87 30.04
C ALA A 155 26.02 -6.91 28.49
N LEU A 156 26.65 -5.90 27.85
CA LEU A 156 26.79 -5.82 26.40
C LEU A 156 28.03 -6.62 25.95
N THR A 157 27.83 -7.45 24.93
CA THR A 157 28.90 -8.25 24.31
C THR A 157 29.44 -7.55 23.04
N PRO A 158 30.65 -7.91 22.55
CA PRO A 158 31.12 -7.42 21.24
C PRO A 158 30.11 -7.67 20.10
N ALA A 159 29.38 -8.78 20.13
CA ALA A 159 28.33 -9.05 19.15
C ALA A 159 27.14 -8.09 19.26
N ASP A 160 26.84 -7.54 20.43
CA ASP A 160 25.82 -6.51 20.60
C ASP A 160 26.29 -5.17 19.98
N HIS A 161 27.56 -4.87 20.10
CA HIS A 161 28.19 -3.71 19.48
C HIS A 161 28.24 -3.85 17.96
N ASP A 162 28.54 -5.04 17.44
CA ASP A 162 28.51 -5.35 16.00
C ASP A 162 27.11 -5.09 15.40
N ARG A 163 26.07 -5.60 16.07
CA ARG A 163 24.67 -5.38 15.63
C ARG A 163 24.28 -3.90 15.69
N ARG A 164 24.68 -3.19 16.75
CA ARG A 164 24.42 -1.75 16.82
C ARG A 164 25.15 -0.99 15.73
N PHE A 165 26.40 -1.29 15.49
CA PHE A 165 27.20 -0.66 14.44
C PHE A 165 26.55 -0.81 13.08
N ASP A 166 26.17 -2.03 12.72
CA ASP A 166 25.45 -2.33 11.46
C ASP A 166 24.15 -1.55 11.37
N ALA A 167 23.32 -1.59 12.42
CA ALA A 167 22.05 -0.85 12.47
C ALA A 167 22.23 0.66 12.30
N LEU A 168 23.25 1.26 12.94
CA LEU A 168 23.55 2.68 12.84
C LEU A 168 23.95 3.10 11.42
N LEU A 169 24.76 2.28 10.72
CA LEU A 169 25.11 2.55 9.33
C LEU A 169 23.88 2.46 8.40
N TRP A 170 23.03 1.45 8.58
CA TRP A 170 21.78 1.36 7.82
C TRP A 170 20.83 2.54 8.08
N GLN A 171 20.86 3.11 9.28
CA GLN A 171 20.08 4.30 9.67
C GLN A 171 20.75 5.62 9.25
N GLY A 172 21.96 5.58 8.73
CA GLY A 172 22.72 6.77 8.33
C GLY A 172 23.32 7.58 9.50
N ASN A 173 23.37 6.99 10.70
CA ASN A 173 23.92 7.66 11.88
C ASN A 173 25.45 7.42 12.02
N ILE A 174 26.19 8.07 11.13
CA ILE A 174 27.64 7.88 10.96
C ILE A 174 28.42 8.24 12.24
N ALA A 175 28.06 9.35 12.90
CA ALA A 175 28.74 9.81 14.11
C ALA A 175 28.58 8.81 15.26
N ALA A 176 27.41 8.23 15.44
CA ALA A 176 27.19 7.20 16.46
C ALA A 176 27.93 5.90 16.11
N ALA A 177 27.94 5.51 14.83
CA ALA A 177 28.69 4.33 14.37
C ALA A 177 30.19 4.49 14.67
N ALA A 178 30.77 5.66 14.40
CA ALA A 178 32.17 5.94 14.70
C ALA A 178 32.52 5.74 16.20
N ARG A 179 31.62 6.16 17.10
CA ARG A 179 31.81 5.96 18.56
C ARG A 179 31.73 4.50 18.97
N VAL A 180 30.93 3.68 18.25
CA VAL A 180 30.74 2.25 18.57
C VAL A 180 31.86 1.38 18.00
N LEU A 181 32.52 1.80 16.92
CA LEU A 181 33.56 1.00 16.23
C LEU A 181 34.63 0.40 17.15
N PRO A 182 35.21 1.10 18.15
CA PRO A 182 36.22 0.52 19.04
C PRO A 182 35.73 -0.67 19.88
N TYR A 183 34.43 -0.77 20.13
CA TYR A 183 33.82 -1.80 20.97
C TYR A 183 33.37 -3.02 20.17
N THR A 184 33.41 -2.96 18.83
CA THR A 184 33.04 -4.06 17.95
C THR A 184 34.04 -5.22 18.05
N SER A 185 33.61 -6.41 17.64
CA SER A 185 34.49 -7.59 17.63
C SER A 185 35.72 -7.36 16.75
N ALA A 186 36.86 -7.93 17.15
CA ALA A 186 38.11 -7.81 16.41
C ALA A 186 37.99 -8.37 14.98
N ALA A 187 37.16 -9.41 14.80
CA ALA A 187 36.92 -10.03 13.49
C ALA A 187 36.12 -9.14 12.53
N ALA A 188 35.10 -8.42 13.02
CA ALA A 188 34.26 -7.57 12.18
C ALA A 188 34.86 -6.15 11.96
N ARG A 189 35.72 -5.69 12.87
CA ARG A 189 36.22 -4.30 12.89
C ARG A 189 36.87 -3.83 11.58
N PRO A 190 37.72 -4.61 10.87
CA PRO A 190 38.30 -4.16 9.61
C PRO A 190 37.25 -3.89 8.54
N LEU A 191 36.24 -4.75 8.44
CA LEU A 191 35.13 -4.58 7.50
C LEU A 191 34.27 -3.36 7.88
N PHE A 192 33.99 -3.19 9.16
CA PHE A 192 33.21 -2.07 9.69
C PHE A 192 33.95 -0.73 9.50
N ALA A 193 35.27 -0.71 9.65
CA ALA A 193 36.08 0.48 9.35
C ALA A 193 35.96 0.90 7.88
N ALA A 194 35.99 -0.07 6.95
CA ALA A 194 35.80 0.21 5.53
C ALA A 194 34.37 0.74 5.23
N ARG A 195 33.34 0.12 5.82
CA ARG A 195 31.95 0.59 5.67
C ARG A 195 31.78 2.02 6.21
N LEU A 196 32.36 2.30 7.39
CA LEU A 196 32.33 3.66 7.96
C LEU A 196 33.02 4.67 7.05
N ALA A 197 34.19 4.31 6.48
CA ALA A 197 34.91 5.16 5.54
C ALA A 197 34.10 5.48 4.29
N PHE A 198 33.39 4.50 3.72
CA PHE A 198 32.48 4.72 2.59
C PHE A 198 31.34 5.67 2.93
N ARG A 199 30.78 5.54 4.12
CA ARG A 199 29.63 6.34 4.56
C ARG A 199 30.00 7.76 4.98
N SER A 200 31.23 7.97 5.44
CA SER A 200 31.78 9.27 5.82
C SER A 200 32.57 9.97 4.71
N ASP A 201 32.67 9.34 3.53
CA ASP A 201 33.49 9.83 2.41
C ASP A 201 34.96 10.11 2.83
N SER A 202 35.50 9.20 3.64
CA SER A 202 36.88 9.30 4.14
C SER A 202 37.91 9.16 3.02
N PRO A 203 39.02 9.90 3.05
CA PRO A 203 40.16 9.70 2.12
C PRO A 203 40.68 8.27 2.09
N GLU A 204 40.53 7.53 3.19
CA GLU A 204 40.98 6.13 3.33
C GLU A 204 40.05 5.12 2.63
N ALA A 205 38.86 5.55 2.15
CA ALA A 205 37.85 4.65 1.58
C ALA A 205 38.41 3.78 0.45
N SER A 206 39.23 4.34 -0.44
CA SER A 206 39.83 3.61 -1.56
C SER A 206 40.82 2.53 -1.12
N SER A 207 41.69 2.82 -0.15
CA SER A 207 42.67 1.86 0.37
C SER A 207 41.99 0.74 1.16
N LEU A 208 40.97 1.08 1.96
CA LEU A 208 40.15 0.11 2.70
C LEU A 208 39.30 -0.75 1.77
N ALA A 209 38.84 -0.21 0.63
CA ALA A 209 38.19 -1.00 -0.41
C ALA A 209 39.14 -2.05 -1.01
N ALA A 210 40.36 -1.64 -1.36
CA ALA A 210 41.33 -2.55 -1.97
C ALA A 210 41.67 -3.76 -1.06
N SER A 211 41.77 -3.53 0.24
CA SER A 211 42.04 -4.61 1.23
C SER A 211 40.78 -5.39 1.63
N GLY A 212 39.61 -4.73 1.63
CA GLY A 212 38.35 -5.29 2.15
C GLY A 212 37.53 -6.08 1.14
N ASP A 213 37.73 -5.89 -0.17
CA ASP A 213 36.84 -6.43 -1.21
C ASP A 213 36.70 -7.96 -1.19
N LEU A 214 37.76 -8.70 -0.90
CA LEU A 214 37.71 -10.17 -0.87
C LEU A 214 36.74 -10.73 0.19
N ILE A 215 36.61 -10.04 1.32
CA ILE A 215 35.72 -10.41 2.43
C ILE A 215 34.39 -9.71 2.24
N GLY A 216 34.42 -8.45 1.86
CA GLY A 216 33.27 -7.56 1.72
C GLY A 216 32.22 -8.00 0.70
N VAL A 217 32.60 -8.80 -0.32
CA VAL A 217 31.65 -9.38 -1.29
C VAL A 217 30.60 -10.29 -0.66
N ARG A 218 30.79 -10.73 0.59
CA ARG A 218 29.84 -11.55 1.34
C ARG A 218 29.07 -10.78 2.41
N ASP A 219 29.40 -9.51 2.62
CA ASP A 219 28.72 -8.65 3.59
C ASP A 219 27.76 -7.69 2.86
N PRO A 220 26.43 -7.78 3.08
CA PRO A 220 25.45 -6.96 2.38
C PRO A 220 25.58 -5.47 2.71
N GLY A 221 26.00 -5.13 3.93
CA GLY A 221 26.25 -3.75 4.32
C GLY A 221 27.44 -3.16 3.59
N TYR A 222 28.55 -3.90 3.48
CA TYR A 222 29.71 -3.50 2.70
C TYR A 222 29.36 -3.32 1.22
N ILE A 223 28.61 -4.28 0.65
CA ILE A 223 28.18 -4.23 -0.75
C ILE A 223 27.38 -2.95 -1.01
N ALA A 224 26.43 -2.64 -0.15
CA ALA A 224 25.55 -1.47 -0.29
C ALA A 224 26.30 -0.15 -0.04
N ASP A 225 27.11 -0.08 1.02
CA ASP A 225 27.84 1.14 1.40
C ASP A 225 28.89 1.50 0.33
N LYS A 226 29.63 0.51 -0.20
CA LYS A 226 30.58 0.73 -1.29
C LYS A 226 29.90 1.16 -2.58
N ALA A 227 28.78 0.55 -2.96
CA ALA A 227 28.02 0.96 -4.14
C ALA A 227 27.51 2.40 -4.01
N THR A 228 27.04 2.76 -2.82
CA THR A 228 26.57 4.12 -2.52
C THR A 228 27.71 5.13 -2.62
N TRP A 229 28.86 4.81 -2.03
CA TRP A 229 30.06 5.64 -2.10
C TRP A 229 30.53 5.86 -3.54
N LEU A 230 30.69 4.77 -4.34
CA LEU A 230 31.07 4.86 -5.74
C LEU A 230 30.11 5.75 -6.54
N ARG A 231 28.81 5.58 -6.34
CA ARG A 231 27.80 6.41 -7.02
C ARG A 231 27.92 7.88 -6.64
N ASN A 232 28.09 8.18 -5.37
CA ASN A 232 28.20 9.57 -4.86
C ASN A 232 29.49 10.23 -5.33
N ALA A 233 30.58 9.47 -5.52
CA ALA A 233 31.83 9.92 -6.11
C ALA A 233 31.78 10.05 -7.65
N GLY A 234 30.60 9.93 -8.28
CA GLY A 234 30.45 10.02 -9.74
C GLY A 234 30.80 8.74 -10.50
N ALA A 235 31.24 7.68 -9.84
CA ALA A 235 31.64 6.40 -10.44
C ALA A 235 30.44 5.42 -10.57
N SER A 236 29.28 5.91 -11.06
CA SER A 236 28.06 5.09 -11.21
C SER A 236 28.25 3.81 -12.02
N PRO A 237 29.03 3.76 -13.13
CA PRO A 237 29.31 2.50 -13.83
C PRO A 237 30.00 1.47 -12.94
N SER A 238 30.96 1.88 -12.12
CA SER A 238 31.65 1.00 -11.16
C SER A 238 30.71 0.50 -10.07
N ALA A 239 29.82 1.33 -9.54
CA ALA A 239 28.79 0.94 -8.59
C ALA A 239 27.88 -0.14 -9.16
N ARG A 240 27.41 0.04 -10.40
CA ARG A 240 26.56 -0.94 -11.10
C ARG A 240 27.29 -2.26 -11.34
N SER A 241 28.53 -2.21 -11.85
CA SER A 241 29.36 -3.40 -12.05
C SER A 241 29.63 -4.15 -10.76
N TRP A 242 29.81 -3.42 -9.65
CA TRP A 242 29.97 -3.99 -8.32
C TRP A 242 28.73 -4.76 -7.87
N LEU A 243 27.54 -4.16 -8.01
CA LEU A 243 26.26 -4.76 -7.62
C LEU A 243 25.79 -5.90 -8.54
N ALA A 244 26.22 -5.91 -9.80
CA ALA A 244 25.86 -6.95 -10.76
C ALA A 244 26.61 -8.27 -10.55
N ARG A 245 27.66 -8.31 -9.70
CA ARG A 245 28.41 -9.51 -9.38
C ARG A 245 27.54 -10.57 -8.72
N ALA A 246 27.88 -11.84 -8.90
CA ALA A 246 27.22 -12.92 -8.19
C ALA A 246 27.49 -12.81 -6.67
N ARG A 247 26.43 -12.95 -5.87
CA ARG A 247 26.46 -12.80 -4.40
C ARG A 247 26.42 -14.16 -3.67
N SER A 248 27.08 -15.16 -4.21
CA SER A 248 27.10 -16.49 -3.60
C SER A 248 27.69 -16.47 -2.18
N GLY A 249 26.95 -17.03 -1.22
CA GLY A 249 27.38 -17.10 0.19
C GLY A 249 27.33 -15.75 0.91
N MET A 250 26.55 -14.79 0.43
CA MET A 250 26.32 -13.52 1.13
C MET A 250 25.56 -13.77 2.44
N ALA A 251 25.95 -13.07 3.51
CA ALA A 251 25.21 -13.05 4.76
C ALA A 251 23.85 -12.36 4.59
N LEU A 252 22.92 -12.60 5.51
CA LEU A 252 21.63 -11.92 5.46
C LEU A 252 21.78 -10.43 5.85
N PRO A 253 21.14 -9.49 5.12
CA PRO A 253 21.21 -8.08 5.45
C PRO A 253 20.59 -7.78 6.83
N GLY A 254 21.24 -6.93 7.60
CA GLY A 254 20.68 -6.39 8.84
C GLY A 254 19.46 -5.48 8.60
N ASN A 255 19.34 -4.92 7.40
CA ASN A 255 18.17 -4.17 6.95
C ASN A 255 17.91 -4.47 5.47
N VAL A 256 16.94 -5.35 5.21
CA VAL A 256 16.62 -5.82 3.86
C VAL A 256 16.07 -4.68 2.99
N GLU A 257 15.17 -3.84 3.54
CA GLU A 257 14.58 -2.71 2.81
C GLU A 257 15.67 -1.75 2.32
N LYS A 258 16.60 -1.35 3.20
CA LYS A 258 17.71 -0.47 2.81
C LYS A 258 18.68 -1.10 1.81
N PHE A 259 18.91 -2.39 1.91
CA PHE A 259 19.69 -3.13 0.92
C PHE A 259 19.02 -3.10 -0.45
N TYR A 260 17.72 -3.37 -0.52
CA TYR A 260 16.95 -3.32 -1.76
C TYR A 260 16.86 -1.91 -2.35
N GLU A 261 16.72 -0.85 -1.55
CA GLU A 261 16.76 0.54 -2.02
C GLU A 261 18.04 0.81 -2.83
N VAL A 262 19.19 0.34 -2.34
CA VAL A 262 20.48 0.51 -3.04
C VAL A 262 20.50 -0.27 -4.36
N LEU A 263 20.03 -1.52 -4.37
CA LEU A 263 19.93 -2.32 -5.59
C LEU A 263 18.99 -1.65 -6.60
N LEU A 264 17.82 -1.23 -6.14
CA LEU A 264 16.76 -0.67 -6.98
C LEU A 264 17.16 0.64 -7.66
N VAL A 265 17.79 1.55 -6.92
CA VAL A 265 18.29 2.82 -7.48
C VAL A 265 19.30 2.57 -8.61
N ASN A 266 20.24 1.65 -8.39
CA ASN A 266 21.27 1.36 -9.37
C ASN A 266 20.74 0.55 -10.57
N ALA A 267 19.83 -0.41 -10.34
CA ALA A 267 19.21 -1.19 -11.40
C ALA A 267 18.28 -0.33 -12.28
N ARG A 268 17.51 0.59 -11.69
CA ARG A 268 16.68 1.55 -12.44
C ARG A 268 17.53 2.49 -13.28
N ALA A 269 18.64 2.98 -12.73
CA ALA A 269 19.56 3.83 -13.48
C ALA A 269 20.22 3.07 -14.64
N ALA A 270 20.62 1.81 -14.44
CA ALA A 270 21.14 0.96 -15.52
C ALA A 270 20.09 0.75 -16.62
N ALA A 271 18.84 0.48 -16.25
CA ALA A 271 17.74 0.31 -17.21
C ALA A 271 17.44 1.62 -17.98
N ALA A 272 17.47 2.78 -17.32
CA ALA A 272 17.28 4.09 -17.96
C ALA A 272 18.37 4.39 -18.99
N ASP A 273 19.60 3.93 -18.74
CA ASP A 273 20.73 4.06 -19.66
C ASP A 273 20.78 2.92 -20.72
N GLY A 274 19.75 2.08 -20.81
CA GLY A 274 19.69 0.96 -21.75
C GLY A 274 20.59 -0.24 -21.39
N GLN A 275 21.24 -0.24 -20.24
CA GLN A 275 22.14 -1.32 -19.77
C GLN A 275 21.31 -2.49 -19.18
N TRP A 276 20.47 -3.10 -20.02
CA TRP A 276 19.51 -4.11 -19.59
C TRP A 276 20.13 -5.35 -18.93
N GLN A 277 21.31 -5.78 -19.42
CA GLN A 277 22.04 -6.90 -18.80
C GLN A 277 22.45 -6.56 -17.37
N THR A 278 23.03 -5.38 -17.16
CA THR A 278 23.43 -4.91 -15.82
C THR A 278 22.23 -4.75 -14.89
N ALA A 279 21.13 -4.15 -15.39
CA ALA A 279 19.89 -4.02 -14.63
C ALA A 279 19.34 -5.40 -14.19
N TYR A 280 19.37 -6.37 -15.10
CA TYR A 280 18.96 -7.76 -14.81
C TYR A 280 19.86 -8.40 -13.76
N ASP A 281 21.18 -8.31 -13.92
CA ASP A 281 22.13 -8.95 -13.02
C ASP A 281 22.11 -8.38 -11.60
N ILE A 282 21.84 -7.06 -11.45
CA ILE A 282 21.61 -6.46 -10.13
C ILE A 282 20.32 -6.99 -9.50
N ALA A 283 19.22 -6.99 -10.25
CA ALA A 283 17.89 -7.19 -9.71
C ALA A 283 17.49 -8.66 -9.55
N ARG A 284 18.03 -9.59 -10.35
CA ARG A 284 17.61 -11.01 -10.33
C ARG A 284 17.98 -11.77 -9.04
N GLN A 285 18.93 -11.25 -8.27
CA GLN A 285 19.49 -11.90 -7.07
C GLN A 285 18.75 -11.47 -5.78
N ILE A 286 17.46 -11.13 -5.89
CA ILE A 286 16.67 -10.60 -4.77
C ILE A 286 16.46 -11.60 -3.63
N ASP A 287 16.43 -12.89 -3.94
CA ASP A 287 16.21 -13.94 -2.92
C ASP A 287 17.40 -14.11 -1.96
N ASP A 288 18.58 -13.59 -2.33
CA ASP A 288 19.80 -13.65 -1.50
C ASP A 288 19.68 -12.93 -0.16
N ALA A 289 18.71 -12.01 -0.05
CA ALA A 289 18.47 -11.26 1.18
C ALA A 289 17.65 -12.03 2.24
N TYR A 290 17.18 -13.23 1.92
CA TYR A 290 16.37 -14.04 2.81
C TYR A 290 16.87 -15.48 2.94
N PRO A 291 16.55 -16.16 4.06
CA PRO A 291 16.71 -17.60 4.14
C PRO A 291 15.88 -18.30 3.04
N PRO A 292 16.39 -19.41 2.48
CA PRO A 292 15.64 -20.20 1.50
C PRO A 292 14.24 -20.57 2.00
N GLY A 293 13.24 -20.45 1.12
CA GLY A 293 11.85 -20.78 1.45
C GLY A 293 11.09 -19.66 2.19
N THR A 294 11.67 -18.48 2.39
CA THR A 294 10.97 -17.35 3.00
C THR A 294 9.78 -16.92 2.15
N ASP A 295 8.59 -16.83 2.78
CA ASP A 295 7.42 -16.19 2.18
C ASP A 295 7.52 -14.67 2.31
N VAL A 296 7.96 -14.01 1.25
CA VAL A 296 8.12 -12.56 1.21
C VAL A 296 6.79 -11.83 1.33
N SER A 297 5.67 -12.47 0.95
CA SER A 297 4.34 -11.83 1.04
C SER A 297 3.93 -11.48 2.48
N THR A 298 4.56 -12.10 3.48
CA THR A 298 4.32 -11.86 4.90
C THR A 298 5.20 -10.76 5.51
N LYS A 299 6.18 -10.25 4.77
CA LYS A 299 7.12 -9.22 5.24
C LYS A 299 6.49 -7.83 5.32
N GLY A 300 7.23 -6.89 5.90
CA GLY A 300 6.84 -5.49 5.99
C GLY A 300 6.55 -4.86 4.63
N TYR A 301 5.76 -3.79 4.63
CA TYR A 301 5.34 -3.15 3.36
C TYR A 301 6.54 -2.69 2.52
N GLY A 302 7.52 -2.00 3.12
CA GLY A 302 8.69 -1.48 2.41
C GLY A 302 9.53 -2.61 1.78
N GLU A 303 9.83 -3.66 2.54
CA GLU A 303 10.57 -4.83 2.02
C GLU A 303 9.84 -5.48 0.84
N ARG A 304 8.51 -5.64 0.91
CA ARG A 304 7.71 -6.21 -0.18
C ARG A 304 7.66 -5.31 -1.40
N ASP A 305 7.53 -3.99 -1.20
CA ASP A 305 7.46 -3.01 -2.28
C ASP A 305 8.76 -2.98 -3.08
N ASP A 306 9.90 -2.94 -2.41
CA ASP A 306 11.21 -2.95 -3.05
C ASP A 306 11.53 -4.30 -3.70
N TYR A 307 11.20 -5.43 -3.04
CA TYR A 307 11.33 -6.76 -3.63
C TYR A 307 10.52 -6.87 -4.92
N THR A 308 9.24 -6.49 -4.88
CA THR A 308 8.38 -6.56 -6.07
C THR A 308 8.86 -5.60 -7.16
N SER A 309 9.35 -4.42 -6.80
CA SER A 309 9.93 -3.47 -7.75
C SER A 309 11.17 -4.04 -8.46
N LEU A 310 12.06 -4.70 -7.72
CA LEU A 310 13.24 -5.37 -8.28
C LEU A 310 12.86 -6.57 -9.15
N ALA A 311 11.95 -7.44 -8.69
CA ALA A 311 11.46 -8.58 -9.45
C ALA A 311 10.81 -8.15 -10.77
N TRP A 312 10.00 -7.09 -10.73
CA TRP A 312 9.38 -6.52 -11.92
C TRP A 312 10.43 -6.00 -12.89
N LEU A 313 11.39 -5.22 -12.41
CA LEU A 313 12.47 -4.66 -13.23
C LEU A 313 13.32 -5.77 -13.87
N ALA A 314 13.65 -6.82 -13.11
CA ALA A 314 14.38 -7.97 -13.63
C ALA A 314 13.58 -8.70 -14.73
N GLY A 315 12.28 -8.87 -14.55
CA GLY A 315 11.38 -9.44 -15.57
C GLY A 315 11.34 -8.59 -16.85
N GLN A 316 11.23 -7.27 -16.71
CA GLN A 316 11.29 -6.35 -17.84
C GLN A 316 12.65 -6.39 -18.56
N ALA A 317 13.76 -6.40 -17.82
CA ALA A 317 15.10 -6.49 -18.37
C ALA A 317 15.31 -7.82 -19.11
N ALA A 318 14.87 -8.93 -18.54
CA ALA A 318 14.92 -10.24 -19.21
C ALA A 318 14.09 -10.27 -20.51
N THR A 319 12.93 -9.61 -20.52
CA THR A 319 12.10 -9.45 -21.72
C THR A 319 12.83 -8.67 -22.81
N ARG A 320 13.48 -7.55 -22.45
CA ARG A 320 14.30 -6.74 -23.38
C ARG A 320 15.51 -7.50 -23.92
N LEU A 321 16.08 -8.40 -23.14
CA LEU A 321 17.20 -9.27 -23.50
C LEU A 321 16.75 -10.51 -24.30
N ASN A 322 15.49 -10.64 -24.61
CA ASN A 322 14.88 -11.82 -25.25
C ASN A 322 15.17 -13.13 -24.48
N ARG A 323 15.05 -13.07 -23.14
CA ARG A 323 15.17 -14.21 -22.21
C ARG A 323 13.83 -14.53 -21.56
N PRO A 324 12.88 -15.14 -22.31
CA PRO A 324 11.51 -15.29 -21.83
C PRO A 324 11.37 -16.22 -20.62
N ALA A 325 12.22 -17.24 -20.47
CA ALA A 325 12.22 -18.11 -19.30
C ALA A 325 12.66 -17.37 -18.03
N ASP A 326 13.66 -16.50 -18.13
CA ASP A 326 14.10 -15.66 -17.02
C ASP A 326 13.02 -14.62 -16.65
N ALA A 327 12.40 -14.00 -17.66
CA ALA A 327 11.30 -13.07 -17.47
C ALA A 327 10.13 -13.73 -16.73
N ARG A 328 9.74 -14.94 -17.14
CA ARG A 328 8.73 -15.77 -16.46
C ARG A 328 9.06 -15.95 -14.98
N ALA A 329 10.29 -16.37 -14.67
CA ALA A 329 10.69 -16.62 -13.30
C ALA A 329 10.62 -15.37 -12.43
N MET A 330 11.02 -14.20 -12.95
CA MET A 330 11.00 -12.94 -12.22
C MET A 330 9.59 -12.40 -12.03
N PHE A 331 8.73 -12.47 -13.04
CA PHE A 331 7.32 -12.05 -12.93
C PHE A 331 6.53 -12.97 -11.97
N GLU A 332 6.85 -14.26 -11.91
CA GLU A 332 6.24 -15.15 -10.92
C GLU A 332 6.66 -14.78 -9.49
N ARG A 333 7.94 -14.45 -9.25
CA ARG A 333 8.41 -13.92 -7.95
C ARG A 333 7.67 -12.64 -7.57
N TYR A 334 7.52 -11.70 -8.51
CA TYR A 334 6.74 -10.49 -8.31
C TYR A 334 5.33 -10.79 -7.80
N GLY A 335 4.61 -11.71 -8.46
CA GLY A 335 3.25 -12.08 -8.08
C GLY A 335 3.17 -12.80 -6.73
N ARG A 336 4.12 -13.68 -6.44
CA ARG A 336 4.16 -14.45 -5.18
C ARG A 336 4.50 -13.58 -3.97
N ALA A 337 5.30 -12.55 -4.14
CA ALA A 337 5.76 -11.69 -3.05
C ALA A 337 4.72 -10.70 -2.53
N SER A 338 3.51 -10.72 -3.04
CA SER A 338 2.42 -9.82 -2.63
C SER A 338 1.17 -10.58 -2.20
N GLN A 339 0.44 -10.00 -1.25
CA GLN A 339 -0.92 -10.44 -0.91
C GLN A 339 -1.97 -9.67 -1.73
N ALA A 340 -1.61 -8.53 -2.34
CA ALA A 340 -2.53 -7.71 -3.10
C ALA A 340 -2.97 -8.40 -4.40
N PRO A 341 -4.28 -8.60 -4.63
CA PRO A 341 -4.83 -9.30 -5.78
C PRO A 341 -4.33 -8.77 -7.12
N GLN A 342 -4.24 -7.44 -7.26
CA GLN A 342 -3.74 -6.81 -8.49
C GLN A 342 -2.28 -7.16 -8.79
N THR A 343 -1.42 -7.18 -7.78
CA THR A 343 0.01 -7.52 -7.96
C THR A 343 0.15 -9.00 -8.31
N ARG A 344 -0.65 -9.86 -7.68
CA ARG A 344 -0.66 -11.30 -7.95
C ARG A 344 -1.16 -11.57 -9.38
N ALA A 345 -2.31 -11.01 -9.76
CA ALA A 345 -2.86 -11.14 -11.11
C ALA A 345 -1.86 -10.67 -12.18
N LYS A 346 -1.26 -9.50 -11.99
CA LYS A 346 -0.24 -8.95 -12.87
C LYS A 346 0.97 -9.88 -13.00
N GLY A 347 1.52 -10.31 -11.88
CA GLY A 347 2.71 -11.18 -11.87
C GLY A 347 2.48 -12.50 -12.59
N PHE A 348 1.36 -13.17 -12.33
CA PHE A 348 1.05 -14.45 -12.95
C PHE A 348 0.72 -14.31 -14.45
N TYR A 349 0.01 -13.25 -14.86
CA TYR A 349 -0.26 -12.98 -16.27
C TYR A 349 1.05 -12.75 -17.07
N TRP A 350 1.94 -11.89 -16.57
CA TRP A 350 3.21 -11.63 -17.25
C TRP A 350 4.15 -12.83 -17.19
N ALA A 351 4.11 -13.63 -16.12
CA ALA A 351 4.82 -14.91 -16.05
C ALA A 351 4.28 -15.89 -17.10
N ALA A 352 2.95 -15.96 -17.28
CA ALA A 352 2.31 -16.80 -18.29
C ALA A 352 2.73 -16.37 -19.71
N ARG A 353 2.74 -15.07 -20.04
CA ARG A 353 3.24 -14.55 -21.32
C ARG A 353 4.72 -14.90 -21.55
N GLY A 354 5.54 -14.85 -20.48
CA GLY A 354 6.94 -15.29 -20.55
C GLY A 354 7.07 -16.78 -20.81
N ALA A 355 6.28 -17.61 -20.12
CA ALA A 355 6.24 -19.06 -20.29
C ALA A 355 5.77 -19.46 -21.71
N GLU A 356 4.73 -18.77 -22.22
CA GLU A 356 4.21 -18.97 -23.58
C GLU A 356 5.30 -18.68 -24.63
N LYS A 357 5.98 -17.54 -24.52
CA LYS A 357 7.10 -17.20 -25.42
C LYS A 357 8.28 -18.16 -25.30
N ALA A 358 8.50 -18.75 -24.12
CA ALA A 358 9.51 -19.76 -23.87
C ALA A 358 9.02 -21.19 -24.17
N GLN A 359 7.78 -21.38 -24.62
CA GLN A 359 7.14 -22.67 -24.90
C GLN A 359 7.19 -23.64 -23.70
N GLN A 360 7.00 -23.11 -22.49
CA GLN A 360 7.03 -23.89 -21.25
C GLN A 360 5.69 -24.60 -20.99
N PRO A 361 5.69 -25.82 -20.42
CA PRO A 361 4.48 -26.62 -20.25
C PRO A 361 3.50 -26.06 -19.21
N ASP A 362 3.95 -25.22 -18.29
CA ASP A 362 3.14 -24.66 -17.21
C ASP A 362 2.44 -23.33 -17.59
N THR A 363 2.49 -22.93 -18.86
CA THR A 363 1.87 -21.71 -19.39
C THR A 363 0.38 -21.61 -19.01
N ALA A 364 -0.40 -22.66 -19.29
CA ALA A 364 -1.83 -22.65 -18.97
C ALA A 364 -2.09 -22.52 -17.46
N ALA A 365 -1.29 -23.19 -16.63
CA ALA A 365 -1.42 -23.11 -15.17
C ALA A 365 -1.15 -21.71 -14.63
N LEU A 366 -0.23 -20.96 -15.23
CA LEU A 366 0.05 -19.57 -14.85
C LEU A 366 -1.09 -18.63 -15.25
N PHE A 367 -1.67 -18.79 -16.46
CA PHE A 367 -2.88 -18.06 -16.86
C PHE A 367 -4.06 -18.37 -15.93
N GLU A 368 -4.26 -19.65 -15.54
CA GLU A 368 -5.28 -20.03 -14.56
C GLU A 368 -5.10 -19.35 -13.20
N ARG A 369 -3.87 -19.24 -12.73
CA ARG A 369 -3.58 -18.52 -11.49
C ARG A 369 -3.90 -17.03 -11.59
N ALA A 370 -3.62 -16.40 -12.73
CA ALA A 370 -4.02 -15.02 -12.97
C ALA A 370 -5.55 -14.88 -13.08
N ALA A 371 -6.21 -15.79 -13.80
CA ALA A 371 -7.66 -15.84 -14.02
C ALA A 371 -8.47 -16.00 -12.71
N GLY A 372 -7.88 -16.57 -11.67
CA GLY A 372 -8.47 -16.60 -10.33
C GLY A 372 -8.80 -15.22 -9.75
N TYR A 373 -8.20 -14.15 -10.26
CA TYR A 373 -8.44 -12.74 -9.86
C TYR A 373 -9.38 -12.04 -10.86
N ARG A 374 -10.59 -12.56 -11.05
CA ARG A 374 -11.54 -12.18 -12.10
C ARG A 374 -11.97 -10.71 -12.14
N ASP A 375 -11.86 -9.99 -11.04
CA ASP A 375 -12.17 -8.56 -10.90
C ASP A 375 -10.95 -7.66 -11.09
N GLN A 376 -9.78 -8.25 -11.39
CA GLN A 376 -8.55 -7.52 -11.65
C GLN A 376 -8.22 -7.51 -13.15
N TYR A 377 -7.68 -6.40 -13.63
CA TYR A 377 -7.32 -6.17 -15.03
C TYR A 377 -6.60 -7.37 -15.69
N TYR A 378 -5.53 -7.86 -15.06
CA TYR A 378 -4.77 -8.98 -15.59
C TYR A 378 -5.46 -10.34 -15.41
N GLY A 379 -6.34 -10.45 -14.42
CA GLY A 379 -7.20 -11.62 -14.27
C GLY A 379 -8.23 -11.71 -15.39
N GLN A 380 -8.83 -10.58 -15.74
CA GLN A 380 -9.76 -10.48 -16.86
C GLN A 380 -9.08 -10.80 -18.20
N LEU A 381 -7.88 -10.26 -18.45
CA LEU A 381 -7.07 -10.60 -19.63
C LEU A 381 -6.76 -12.11 -19.68
N ALA A 382 -6.39 -12.71 -18.55
CA ALA A 382 -6.09 -14.14 -18.50
C ALA A 382 -7.32 -15.01 -18.79
N ILE A 383 -8.51 -14.64 -18.28
CA ILE A 383 -9.77 -15.34 -18.57
C ILE A 383 -10.07 -15.28 -20.07
N GLU A 384 -9.96 -14.11 -20.70
CA GLU A 384 -10.18 -13.94 -22.14
C GLU A 384 -9.11 -14.68 -22.97
N HIS A 385 -7.84 -14.68 -22.55
CA HIS A 385 -6.76 -15.43 -23.19
C HIS A 385 -7.03 -16.95 -23.20
N LEU A 386 -7.60 -17.47 -22.11
CA LEU A 386 -8.03 -18.87 -22.00
C LEU A 386 -9.30 -19.19 -22.82
N GLY A 387 -9.82 -18.24 -23.60
CA GLY A 387 -11.02 -18.40 -24.41
C GLY A 387 -12.32 -18.47 -23.61
N ARG A 388 -12.31 -17.98 -22.36
CA ARG A 388 -13.48 -18.01 -21.49
C ARG A 388 -14.19 -16.66 -21.46
N ARG A 389 -15.48 -16.68 -21.17
CA ARG A 389 -16.26 -15.47 -20.93
C ARG A 389 -16.06 -15.00 -19.50
N LEU A 390 -15.95 -13.69 -19.34
CA LEU A 390 -16.04 -13.06 -18.03
C LEU A 390 -17.46 -13.19 -17.48
N THR A 391 -17.57 -13.38 -16.18
CA THR A 391 -18.85 -13.47 -15.46
C THR A 391 -18.88 -12.43 -14.35
N ALA A 392 -20.08 -11.93 -14.04
CA ALA A 392 -20.27 -11.06 -12.89
C ALA A 392 -19.68 -11.71 -11.64
N PRO A 393 -19.14 -10.92 -10.70
CA PRO A 393 -18.84 -11.42 -9.37
C PRO A 393 -20.09 -12.10 -8.79
N PRO A 394 -19.95 -13.25 -8.13
CA PRO A 394 -21.09 -13.89 -7.49
C PRO A 394 -21.72 -12.95 -6.48
N ALA A 395 -23.01 -13.10 -6.23
CA ALA A 395 -23.61 -12.47 -5.06
C ALA A 395 -22.82 -12.93 -3.83
N PRO A 396 -22.55 -12.01 -2.85
CA PRO A 396 -21.86 -12.42 -1.64
C PRO A 396 -22.58 -13.56 -0.99
N PRO A 397 -21.89 -14.57 -0.47
CA PRO A 397 -22.53 -15.63 0.26
C PRO A 397 -23.32 -15.02 1.42
N THR A 398 -24.52 -15.55 1.66
CA THR A 398 -25.25 -15.26 2.90
C THR A 398 -24.91 -16.38 3.86
N PRO A 399 -23.82 -16.28 4.64
CA PRO A 399 -23.47 -17.34 5.56
C PRO A 399 -24.59 -17.50 6.59
N ALA A 400 -24.85 -18.73 6.99
CA ALA A 400 -25.67 -18.98 8.17
C ALA A 400 -24.93 -18.47 9.39
N ILE A 401 -25.16 -17.20 9.73
CA ILE A 401 -24.49 -16.57 10.87
C ILE A 401 -25.21 -16.97 12.13
N ASP A 402 -24.45 -17.61 13.02
CA ASP A 402 -24.90 -17.86 14.39
C ASP A 402 -25.36 -16.53 15.02
N PRO A 403 -26.59 -16.46 15.55
CA PRO A 403 -27.10 -15.29 16.26
C PRO A 403 -26.16 -14.81 17.37
N ALA A 404 -25.46 -15.70 18.07
CA ALA A 404 -24.48 -15.34 19.09
C ALA A 404 -23.23 -14.65 18.47
N ALA A 405 -22.76 -15.13 17.32
CA ALA A 405 -21.64 -14.48 16.59
C ALA A 405 -22.02 -13.08 16.11
N ARG A 406 -23.24 -12.89 15.59
CA ARG A 406 -23.77 -11.59 15.21
C ARG A 406 -23.85 -10.65 16.42
N GLN A 407 -24.44 -11.12 17.52
CA GLN A 407 -24.53 -10.34 18.76
C GLN A 407 -23.13 -9.95 19.26
N ALA A 408 -22.19 -10.88 19.27
CA ALA A 408 -20.80 -10.63 19.68
C ALA A 408 -20.12 -9.57 18.78
N PHE A 409 -20.34 -9.59 17.45
CA PHE A 409 -19.81 -8.60 16.53
C PHE A 409 -20.34 -7.20 16.84
N TYR A 410 -21.67 -7.05 16.97
CA TYR A 410 -22.30 -5.75 17.26
C TYR A 410 -22.08 -5.28 18.70
N ALA A 411 -21.73 -6.17 19.64
CA ALA A 411 -21.31 -5.83 20.99
C ALA A 411 -19.86 -5.30 21.04
N ARG A 412 -19.04 -5.53 20.03
CA ARG A 412 -17.66 -4.99 19.98
C ARG A 412 -17.70 -3.47 20.13
N GLU A 413 -16.88 -2.96 21.01
CA GLU A 413 -16.84 -1.52 21.30
C GLU A 413 -16.54 -0.68 20.05
N ILE A 414 -15.61 -1.14 19.21
CA ILE A 414 -15.26 -0.49 17.94
C ILE A 414 -16.44 -0.41 16.96
N VAL A 415 -17.32 -1.41 16.93
CA VAL A 415 -18.54 -1.42 16.09
C VAL A 415 -19.55 -0.43 16.64
N ARG A 416 -19.76 -0.42 17.95
CA ARG A 416 -20.64 0.53 18.63
C ARG A 416 -20.17 1.98 18.45
N ALA A 417 -18.85 2.21 18.50
CA ALA A 417 -18.26 3.51 18.22
C ALA A 417 -18.54 3.96 16.77
N ALA A 418 -18.38 3.08 15.78
CA ALA A 418 -18.70 3.37 14.39
C ALA A 418 -20.19 3.71 14.19
N GLN A 419 -21.10 2.99 14.86
CA GLN A 419 -22.55 3.27 14.83
C GLN A 419 -22.88 4.62 15.46
N PHE A 420 -22.32 4.93 16.64
CA PHE A 420 -22.52 6.21 17.33
C PHE A 420 -22.05 7.39 16.49
N LEU A 421 -20.85 7.28 15.89
CA LEU A 421 -20.29 8.33 15.01
C LEU A 421 -21.18 8.59 13.79
N GLY A 422 -21.79 7.54 13.23
CA GLY A 422 -22.76 7.68 12.15
C GLY A 422 -24.04 8.38 12.59
N GLN A 423 -24.59 8.02 13.75
CA GLN A 423 -25.78 8.66 14.33
C GLN A 423 -25.58 10.15 14.64
N THR A 424 -24.35 10.51 15.00
CA THR A 424 -23.98 11.90 15.34
C THR A 424 -23.39 12.70 14.17
N GLY A 425 -23.37 12.13 12.96
CA GLY A 425 -22.87 12.80 11.75
C GLY A 425 -21.35 13.00 11.68
N GLN A 426 -20.58 12.33 12.52
CA GLN A 426 -19.12 12.42 12.57
C GLN A 426 -18.46 11.44 11.55
N TYR A 427 -18.77 11.62 10.27
CA TYR A 427 -18.44 10.66 9.21
C TYR A 427 -16.95 10.43 8.97
N GLN A 428 -16.09 11.42 9.22
CA GLN A 428 -14.63 11.26 9.06
C GLN A 428 -14.06 10.32 10.13
N ASP A 429 -14.42 10.57 11.39
CA ASP A 429 -14.01 9.73 12.50
C ASP A 429 -14.58 8.31 12.33
N GLN A 430 -15.85 8.19 11.90
CA GLN A 430 -16.49 6.92 11.55
C GLN A 430 -15.66 6.10 10.54
N THR A 431 -15.12 6.76 9.51
CA THR A 431 -14.28 6.10 8.49
C THR A 431 -13.05 5.44 9.10
N ALA A 432 -12.41 6.05 10.11
CA ALA A 432 -11.27 5.46 10.80
C ALA A 432 -11.65 4.15 11.51
N PHE A 433 -12.81 4.12 12.17
CA PHE A 433 -13.29 2.93 12.86
C PHE A 433 -13.67 1.81 11.89
N VAL A 434 -14.36 2.10 10.79
CA VAL A 434 -14.72 1.07 9.80
C VAL A 434 -13.47 0.54 9.08
N LYS A 435 -12.50 1.38 8.76
CA LYS A 435 -11.19 0.92 8.26
C LYS A 435 -10.53 -0.07 9.22
N GLN A 436 -10.57 0.22 10.52
CA GLN A 436 -10.00 -0.67 11.53
C GLN A 436 -10.80 -1.98 11.64
N ILE A 437 -12.14 -1.92 11.62
CA ILE A 437 -13.00 -3.11 11.60
C ILE A 437 -12.66 -4.01 10.40
N ALA A 438 -12.56 -3.41 9.21
CA ALA A 438 -12.19 -4.12 7.98
C ALA A 438 -10.76 -4.71 8.06
N ALA A 439 -9.80 -3.98 8.65
CA ALA A 439 -8.41 -4.42 8.76
C ALA A 439 -8.23 -5.61 9.70
N VAL A 440 -9.07 -5.75 10.74
CA VAL A 440 -9.00 -6.86 11.69
C VAL A 440 -9.91 -8.03 11.34
N ALA A 441 -10.79 -7.87 10.35
CA ALA A 441 -11.65 -8.94 9.84
C ALA A 441 -10.80 -10.02 9.18
N LYS A 442 -11.02 -11.29 9.52
CA LYS A 442 -10.19 -12.41 9.02
C LYS A 442 -10.98 -13.49 8.31
N GLY A 443 -12.22 -13.73 8.68
CA GLY A 443 -13.05 -14.81 8.16
C GLY A 443 -14.34 -14.30 7.53
N ASP A 444 -15.09 -15.21 6.90
CA ASP A 444 -16.35 -14.91 6.21
C ASP A 444 -17.35 -14.16 7.09
N THR A 445 -17.55 -14.63 8.33
CA THR A 445 -18.49 -14.01 9.28
C THR A 445 -18.13 -12.55 9.56
N ASP A 446 -16.86 -12.25 9.83
CA ASP A 446 -16.42 -10.88 10.11
C ASP A 446 -16.62 -9.96 8.90
N HIS A 447 -16.26 -10.43 7.70
CA HIS A 447 -16.41 -9.62 6.47
C HIS A 447 -17.87 -9.41 6.10
N TYR A 448 -18.72 -10.44 6.24
CA TYR A 448 -20.15 -10.32 6.00
C TYR A 448 -20.79 -9.31 6.96
N LEU A 449 -20.48 -9.40 8.26
CA LEU A 449 -21.04 -8.49 9.27
C LEU A 449 -20.48 -7.06 9.13
N ALA A 450 -19.22 -6.90 8.70
CA ALA A 450 -18.67 -5.58 8.40
C ALA A 450 -19.33 -4.95 7.16
N ASP A 451 -19.66 -5.75 6.14
CA ASP A 451 -20.40 -5.27 4.97
C ASP A 451 -21.87 -4.93 5.35
N GLU A 452 -22.52 -5.78 6.14
CA GLU A 452 -23.84 -5.48 6.70
C GLU A 452 -23.83 -4.14 7.48
N LEU A 453 -22.80 -3.92 8.31
CA LEU A 453 -22.62 -2.66 9.03
C LEU A 453 -22.50 -1.48 8.06
N SER A 454 -21.74 -1.61 6.97
CA SER A 454 -21.59 -0.53 5.98
C SER A 454 -22.93 -0.14 5.34
N ARG A 455 -23.77 -1.12 5.04
CA ARG A 455 -25.15 -0.89 4.53
C ARG A 455 -26.03 -0.20 5.57
N GLN A 456 -25.98 -0.63 6.84
CA GLN A 456 -26.72 0.00 7.94
C GLN A 456 -26.31 1.46 8.11
N LEU A 457 -25.04 1.76 7.99
CA LEU A 457 -24.49 3.12 8.07
C LEU A 457 -24.76 3.97 6.83
N ARG A 458 -25.34 3.38 5.76
CA ARG A 458 -25.57 4.03 4.46
C ARG A 458 -24.31 4.65 3.86
N ARG A 459 -23.17 3.94 4.01
CA ARG A 459 -21.85 4.37 3.57
C ARG A 459 -21.31 3.38 2.52
N PRO A 460 -21.66 3.56 1.23
CA PRO A 460 -21.20 2.67 0.15
C PRO A 460 -19.67 2.65 0.02
N ASP A 461 -19.01 3.76 0.32
CA ASP A 461 -17.55 3.85 0.39
C ASP A 461 -16.94 2.86 1.40
N LEU A 462 -17.62 2.61 2.51
CA LEU A 462 -17.16 1.63 3.50
C LEU A 462 -17.31 0.18 3.00
N GLY A 463 -18.33 -0.11 2.18
CA GLY A 463 -18.48 -1.39 1.48
C GLY A 463 -17.29 -1.69 0.55
N VAL A 464 -16.78 -0.68 -0.15
CA VAL A 464 -15.57 -0.79 -0.98
C VAL A 464 -14.34 -1.17 -0.13
N LEU A 465 -14.20 -0.56 1.05
CA LEU A 465 -13.09 -0.87 1.98
C LEU A 465 -13.17 -2.31 2.50
N VAL A 466 -14.37 -2.75 2.91
CA VAL A 466 -14.61 -4.12 3.40
C VAL A 466 -14.36 -5.15 2.30
N GLY A 467 -14.86 -4.91 1.07
CA GLY A 467 -14.62 -5.79 -0.07
C GLY A 467 -13.13 -5.90 -0.41
N ARG A 468 -12.37 -4.80 -0.32
CA ARG A 468 -10.89 -4.84 -0.51
C ARG A 468 -10.20 -5.65 0.57
N SER A 469 -10.60 -5.50 1.83
CA SER A 469 -10.08 -6.29 2.95
C SER A 469 -10.36 -7.78 2.75
N ALA A 470 -11.58 -8.13 2.36
CA ALA A 470 -11.97 -9.51 2.06
C ALA A 470 -11.06 -10.13 0.99
N MET A 471 -10.85 -9.42 -0.13
CA MET A 471 -9.98 -9.89 -1.20
C MET A 471 -8.52 -10.06 -0.76
N GLN A 472 -8.00 -9.19 0.10
CA GLN A 472 -6.66 -9.34 0.67
C GLN A 472 -6.52 -10.60 1.53
N ASN A 473 -7.62 -11.04 2.15
CA ASN A 473 -7.71 -12.28 2.91
C ASN A 473 -8.09 -13.52 2.05
N GLY A 474 -8.14 -13.36 0.71
CA GLY A 474 -8.43 -14.46 -0.23
C GLY A 474 -9.92 -14.75 -0.44
N LEU A 475 -10.81 -13.91 0.09
CA LEU A 475 -12.27 -14.04 0.00
C LEU A 475 -12.78 -13.29 -1.23
N THR A 476 -12.66 -13.89 -2.41
CA THR A 476 -13.00 -13.25 -3.70
C THR A 476 -14.50 -13.12 -3.95
N GLU A 477 -15.33 -13.90 -3.27
CA GLU A 477 -16.79 -13.90 -3.33
C GLU A 477 -17.44 -12.61 -2.81
N TYR A 478 -16.71 -11.79 -2.05
CA TYR A 478 -17.18 -10.48 -1.57
C TYR A 478 -16.91 -9.33 -2.56
N SER A 479 -16.39 -9.62 -3.73
CA SER A 479 -16.06 -8.60 -4.74
C SER A 479 -17.25 -7.73 -5.10
N ALA A 480 -18.45 -8.30 -5.23
CA ALA A 480 -19.66 -7.59 -5.64
C ALA A 480 -19.99 -6.41 -4.70
N ASN A 481 -19.76 -6.55 -3.40
CA ASN A 481 -20.02 -5.51 -2.39
C ASN A 481 -19.14 -4.27 -2.58
N GLY A 482 -18.01 -4.44 -3.25
CA GLY A 482 -17.10 -3.36 -3.62
C GLY A 482 -17.51 -2.53 -4.85
N PHE A 483 -18.71 -2.79 -5.44
CA PHE A 483 -19.20 -2.11 -6.65
C PHE A 483 -20.56 -1.43 -6.44
N PRO A 484 -20.64 -0.42 -5.55
CA PRO A 484 -21.87 0.33 -5.32
C PRO A 484 -22.28 1.13 -6.56
N THR A 485 -23.56 1.53 -6.60
CA THR A 485 -24.11 2.36 -7.67
C THR A 485 -24.69 3.66 -7.14
N VAL A 486 -24.76 4.66 -8.02
CA VAL A 486 -25.40 5.97 -7.77
C VAL A 486 -26.37 6.28 -8.90
N ALA A 487 -27.35 7.15 -8.62
CA ALA A 487 -28.24 7.69 -9.64
C ALA A 487 -27.45 8.54 -10.64
N VAL A 488 -27.61 8.27 -11.92
CA VAL A 488 -27.00 9.04 -13.00
C VAL A 488 -28.02 10.07 -13.50
N PRO A 489 -27.65 11.36 -13.63
CA PRO A 489 -28.52 12.40 -14.16
C PRO A 489 -29.00 12.09 -15.57
N GLY A 490 -30.21 12.57 -15.93
CA GLY A 490 -30.77 12.42 -17.28
C GLY A 490 -29.84 12.97 -18.36
N GLY A 491 -29.74 12.25 -19.47
CA GLY A 491 -28.85 12.56 -20.60
C GLY A 491 -27.42 12.03 -20.47
N TYR A 492 -27.09 11.32 -19.38
CA TYR A 492 -25.79 10.69 -19.18
C TYR A 492 -25.87 9.16 -19.00
N GLU A 493 -27.02 8.57 -19.29
CA GLU A 493 -27.29 7.13 -19.11
C GLU A 493 -26.32 6.26 -19.92
N ASP A 494 -25.97 6.70 -21.12
CA ASP A 494 -25.01 6.01 -22.00
C ASP A 494 -23.60 5.95 -21.42
N GLN A 495 -23.31 6.78 -20.42
CA GLN A 495 -22.01 6.80 -19.73
C GLN A 495 -22.07 6.09 -18.38
N TRP A 496 -23.17 5.45 -18.04
CA TRP A 496 -23.41 4.85 -16.74
C TRP A 496 -22.22 4.02 -16.25
N THR A 497 -21.70 3.13 -17.09
CA THR A 497 -20.54 2.28 -16.76
C THR A 497 -19.30 3.10 -16.43
N MET A 498 -18.96 4.08 -17.28
CA MET A 498 -17.74 4.88 -17.08
C MET A 498 -17.85 5.82 -15.87
N ILE A 499 -19.04 6.37 -15.61
CA ILE A 499 -19.30 7.17 -14.40
C ILE A 499 -18.97 6.35 -13.15
N HIS A 500 -19.52 5.14 -13.07
CA HIS A 500 -19.31 4.28 -11.92
C HIS A 500 -17.85 3.78 -11.81
N ALA A 501 -17.22 3.43 -12.94
CA ALA A 501 -15.85 2.95 -12.98
C ALA A 501 -14.86 4.04 -12.53
N VAL A 502 -15.05 5.28 -12.99
CA VAL A 502 -14.24 6.45 -12.61
C VAL A 502 -14.50 6.81 -11.15
N ALA A 503 -15.77 6.96 -10.73
CA ALA A 503 -16.13 7.30 -9.35
C ALA A 503 -15.57 6.30 -8.33
N ARG A 504 -15.59 4.99 -8.68
CA ARG A 504 -15.01 3.96 -7.83
C ARG A 504 -13.49 4.11 -7.68
N GLN A 505 -12.80 4.52 -8.73
CA GLN A 505 -11.35 4.73 -8.68
C GLN A 505 -10.98 6.05 -8.01
N GLU A 506 -11.71 7.13 -8.27
CA GLU A 506 -11.43 8.48 -7.78
C GLU A 506 -11.72 8.65 -6.28
N SER A 507 -12.95 8.40 -5.88
CA SER A 507 -13.42 8.68 -4.51
C SER A 507 -13.82 7.43 -3.73
N GLN A 508 -13.86 6.26 -4.36
CA GLN A 508 -14.50 5.05 -3.79
C GLN A 508 -15.97 5.31 -3.41
N PHE A 509 -16.64 6.20 -4.13
CA PHE A 509 -18.00 6.70 -3.85
C PHE A 509 -18.13 7.59 -2.60
N ASP A 510 -17.04 8.10 -2.04
CA ASP A 510 -17.12 9.18 -1.06
C ASP A 510 -17.39 10.50 -1.79
N ARG A 511 -18.66 10.94 -1.78
CA ARG A 511 -19.07 12.20 -2.43
C ARG A 511 -18.40 13.43 -1.84
N THR A 512 -17.95 13.34 -0.59
CA THR A 512 -17.31 14.45 0.13
C THR A 512 -15.79 14.47 -0.04
N ALA A 513 -15.23 13.53 -0.79
CA ALA A 513 -13.79 13.40 -0.98
C ALA A 513 -13.18 14.70 -1.53
N ARG A 514 -12.05 15.10 -0.92
CA ARG A 514 -11.20 16.20 -1.39
C ARG A 514 -9.75 15.77 -1.40
N SER A 515 -9.07 15.98 -2.50
CA SER A 515 -7.64 15.72 -2.59
C SER A 515 -6.82 16.89 -2.02
N PRO A 516 -5.56 16.66 -1.60
CA PRO A 516 -4.66 17.73 -1.15
C PRO A 516 -4.42 18.84 -2.19
N VAL A 517 -4.60 18.52 -3.47
CA VAL A 517 -4.45 19.47 -4.57
C VAL A 517 -5.78 20.12 -5.00
N GLY A 518 -6.87 19.86 -4.25
CA GLY A 518 -8.16 20.51 -4.42
C GLY A 518 -9.14 19.83 -5.38
N ALA A 519 -8.86 18.61 -5.87
CA ALA A 519 -9.87 17.83 -6.57
C ALA A 519 -11.01 17.46 -5.62
N ALA A 520 -12.27 17.52 -6.08
CA ALA A 520 -13.42 17.42 -5.20
C ALA A 520 -14.57 16.56 -5.75
N GLY A 521 -15.26 15.90 -4.82
CA GLY A 521 -16.48 15.14 -5.04
C GLY A 521 -16.28 13.77 -5.67
N LEU A 522 -17.37 13.18 -6.10
CA LEU A 522 -17.45 11.77 -6.54
C LEU A 522 -16.44 11.44 -7.65
N MET A 523 -16.33 12.28 -8.67
CA MET A 523 -15.44 12.12 -9.82
C MET A 523 -14.13 12.93 -9.71
N GLN A 524 -13.80 13.46 -8.53
CA GLN A 524 -12.57 14.18 -8.19
C GLN A 524 -12.17 15.26 -9.23
N LEU A 525 -13.08 16.21 -9.46
CA LEU A 525 -12.83 17.28 -10.42
C LEU A 525 -11.95 18.39 -9.83
N MET A 526 -10.91 18.76 -10.56
CA MET A 526 -10.15 19.98 -10.26
C MET A 526 -11.04 21.23 -10.44
N PRO A 527 -10.95 22.24 -9.56
CA PRO A 527 -11.80 23.44 -9.63
C PRO A 527 -11.76 24.15 -11.00
N ALA A 528 -10.60 24.20 -11.64
CA ALA A 528 -10.47 24.81 -12.97
C ALA A 528 -11.22 24.01 -14.04
N THR A 529 -11.10 22.68 -14.03
CA THR A 529 -11.82 21.77 -14.93
C THR A 529 -13.33 21.86 -14.70
N ALA A 530 -13.78 21.86 -13.44
CA ALA A 530 -15.18 21.97 -13.09
C ALA A 530 -15.79 23.29 -13.58
N ARG A 531 -15.08 24.42 -13.42
CA ARG A 531 -15.52 25.74 -13.92
C ARG A 531 -15.62 25.76 -15.44
N GLU A 532 -14.62 25.20 -16.13
CA GLU A 532 -14.64 25.08 -17.60
C GLU A 532 -15.85 24.27 -18.09
N GLN A 533 -16.11 23.11 -17.46
CA GLN A 533 -17.23 22.26 -17.87
C GLN A 533 -18.59 22.89 -17.51
N ALA A 534 -18.71 23.55 -16.35
CA ALA A 534 -19.93 24.29 -16.00
C ALA A 534 -20.27 25.34 -17.05
N GLY A 535 -19.28 26.14 -17.47
CA GLY A 535 -19.46 27.15 -18.53
C GLY A 535 -19.90 26.50 -19.87
N LYS A 536 -19.33 25.38 -20.27
CA LYS A 536 -19.71 24.67 -21.51
C LYS A 536 -21.13 24.10 -21.46
N LEU A 537 -21.60 23.75 -20.28
CA LEU A 537 -22.95 23.22 -20.06
C LEU A 537 -23.97 24.32 -19.77
N GLY A 538 -23.57 25.60 -19.76
CA GLY A 538 -24.46 26.72 -19.40
C GLY A 538 -24.83 26.72 -17.91
N LEU A 539 -24.05 26.07 -17.05
CA LEU A 539 -24.27 25.97 -15.61
C LEU A 539 -23.41 26.98 -14.85
N SER A 540 -23.93 27.49 -13.74
CA SER A 540 -23.13 28.27 -12.80
C SER A 540 -22.13 27.34 -12.07
N TYR A 541 -20.87 27.77 -11.99
CA TYR A 541 -19.88 27.05 -11.19
C TYR A 541 -20.06 27.33 -9.70
N ASP A 542 -20.17 26.27 -8.92
CA ASP A 542 -20.22 26.32 -7.45
C ASP A 542 -19.33 25.22 -6.86
N ALA A 543 -18.31 25.64 -6.10
CA ALA A 543 -17.36 24.72 -5.48
C ALA A 543 -17.97 23.86 -4.36
N GLY A 544 -18.99 24.35 -3.67
CA GLY A 544 -19.74 23.60 -2.65
C GLY A 544 -20.51 22.44 -3.26
N ARG A 545 -21.21 22.71 -4.37
CA ARG A 545 -21.99 21.70 -5.10
C ARG A 545 -21.15 20.52 -5.62
N LEU A 546 -19.82 20.68 -5.78
CA LEU A 546 -18.97 19.56 -6.18
C LEU A 546 -18.98 18.42 -5.15
N VAL A 547 -19.24 18.69 -3.89
CA VAL A 547 -19.29 17.69 -2.82
C VAL A 547 -20.70 17.47 -2.26
N ASP A 548 -21.57 18.47 -2.36
CA ASP A 548 -22.92 18.41 -1.80
C ASP A 548 -23.96 17.89 -2.80
N ASP A 549 -23.71 18.07 -4.11
CA ASP A 549 -24.61 17.68 -5.20
C ASP A 549 -23.93 16.65 -6.11
N THR A 550 -24.22 15.38 -5.85
CA THR A 550 -23.67 14.26 -6.64
C THR A 550 -24.05 14.35 -8.12
N GLY A 551 -25.28 14.78 -8.44
CA GLY A 551 -25.74 14.95 -9.82
C GLY A 551 -24.94 16.01 -10.56
N TYR A 552 -24.71 17.16 -9.94
CA TYR A 552 -23.87 18.22 -10.50
C TYR A 552 -22.42 17.75 -10.74
N ASN A 553 -21.82 17.04 -9.79
CA ASN A 553 -20.47 16.49 -9.95
C ASN A 553 -20.39 15.50 -11.11
N ILE A 554 -21.37 14.60 -11.24
CA ILE A 554 -21.46 13.63 -12.35
C ILE A 554 -21.62 14.35 -13.68
N GLN A 555 -22.48 15.36 -13.80
CA GLN A 555 -22.67 16.12 -15.05
C GLN A 555 -21.36 16.72 -15.55
N LEU A 556 -20.65 17.40 -14.66
CA LEU A 556 -19.37 18.04 -15.03
C LEU A 556 -18.28 16.99 -15.36
N GLY A 557 -18.16 15.92 -14.56
CA GLY A 557 -17.19 14.86 -14.76
C GLY A 557 -17.42 14.08 -16.04
N SER A 558 -18.68 13.76 -16.34
CA SER A 558 -19.08 13.07 -17.56
C SER A 558 -18.86 13.92 -18.80
N SER A 559 -19.21 15.21 -18.76
CA SER A 559 -18.92 16.14 -19.85
C SER A 559 -17.42 16.23 -20.13
N TYR A 560 -16.59 16.29 -19.09
CA TYR A 560 -15.14 16.27 -19.24
C TYR A 560 -14.64 14.96 -19.86
N PHE A 561 -15.13 13.82 -19.38
CA PHE A 561 -14.75 12.51 -19.91
C PHE A 561 -15.17 12.35 -21.38
N GLN A 562 -16.38 12.74 -21.75
CA GLN A 562 -16.85 12.72 -23.14
C GLN A 562 -15.95 13.53 -24.07
N ARG A 563 -15.56 14.72 -23.65
CA ARG A 563 -14.66 15.58 -24.43
C ARG A 563 -13.31 14.92 -24.66
N ILE A 564 -12.74 14.32 -23.62
CA ILE A 564 -11.45 13.62 -23.74
C ILE A 564 -11.61 12.36 -24.62
N PHE A 565 -12.68 11.63 -24.43
CA PHE A 565 -12.95 10.44 -25.27
C PHE A 565 -13.09 10.82 -26.74
N GLY A 566 -13.77 11.95 -27.04
CA GLY A 566 -13.86 12.49 -28.39
C GLY A 566 -12.51 12.85 -29.02
N LEU A 567 -11.51 13.26 -28.22
CA LEU A 567 -10.16 13.54 -28.72
C LEU A 567 -9.39 12.27 -29.12
N TYR A 568 -9.60 11.17 -28.42
CA TYR A 568 -8.77 9.98 -28.61
C TYR A 568 -9.50 8.80 -29.28
N GLY A 569 -10.82 8.70 -29.16
CA GLY A 569 -11.61 7.56 -29.65
C GLY A 569 -11.22 6.22 -28.99
N SER A 570 -10.55 6.26 -27.84
CA SER A 570 -9.97 5.12 -27.14
C SER A 570 -10.15 5.26 -25.64
N TYR A 571 -10.75 4.27 -24.98
CA TYR A 571 -10.94 4.29 -23.53
C TYR A 571 -9.62 4.36 -22.75
N PRO A 572 -8.59 3.52 -23.02
CA PRO A 572 -7.33 3.62 -22.28
C PRO A 572 -6.69 5.00 -22.36
N LEU A 573 -6.68 5.61 -23.56
CA LEU A 573 -6.12 6.93 -23.77
C LEU A 573 -6.93 8.03 -23.09
N ALA A 574 -8.26 7.95 -23.15
CA ALA A 574 -9.16 8.90 -22.49
C ALA A 574 -9.02 8.80 -20.96
N ILE A 575 -8.97 7.60 -20.41
CA ILE A 575 -8.77 7.36 -18.98
C ILE A 575 -7.41 7.90 -18.52
N ALA A 576 -6.34 7.63 -19.29
CA ALA A 576 -5.02 8.17 -19.01
C ALA A 576 -5.01 9.71 -19.03
N ALA A 577 -5.73 10.32 -19.98
CA ALA A 577 -5.84 11.77 -20.11
C ALA A 577 -6.71 12.40 -19.01
N TYR A 578 -7.71 11.69 -18.49
CA TYR A 578 -8.50 12.13 -17.35
C TYR A 578 -7.62 12.32 -16.10
N ASN A 579 -6.73 11.36 -15.83
CA ASN A 579 -5.84 11.38 -14.67
C ASN A 579 -4.61 12.30 -14.87
N ALA A 580 -3.91 12.17 -16.00
CA ALA A 580 -2.61 12.84 -16.22
C ALA A 580 -2.70 14.08 -17.13
N GLY A 581 -3.85 14.32 -17.73
CA GLY A 581 -4.04 15.38 -18.72
C GLY A 581 -3.65 14.98 -20.15
N PRO A 582 -4.32 15.55 -21.17
CA PRO A 582 -4.08 15.24 -22.59
C PRO A 582 -2.63 15.50 -23.05
N GLY A 583 -1.98 16.52 -22.50
CA GLY A 583 -0.59 16.85 -22.84
C GLY A 583 0.41 15.72 -22.56
N ASN A 584 0.24 15.02 -21.44
CA ASN A 584 1.10 13.88 -21.09
C ASN A 584 0.80 12.67 -21.99
N VAL A 585 -0.45 12.38 -22.26
CA VAL A 585 -0.83 11.27 -23.17
C VAL A 585 -0.24 11.51 -24.57
N ASN A 586 -0.30 12.72 -25.09
CA ASN A 586 0.30 13.06 -26.38
C ASN A 586 1.85 12.89 -26.39
N LYS A 587 2.54 13.19 -25.27
CA LYS A 587 3.96 12.88 -25.12
C LYS A 587 4.23 11.38 -25.18
N TRP A 588 3.41 10.58 -24.48
CA TRP A 588 3.58 9.13 -24.45
C TRP A 588 3.25 8.45 -25.78
N LEU A 589 2.27 8.95 -26.51
CA LEU A 589 1.97 8.48 -27.87
C LEU A 589 3.16 8.70 -28.82
N ARG A 590 3.84 9.85 -28.71
CA ARG A 590 5.07 10.11 -29.51
C ARG A 590 6.25 9.23 -29.09
N ALA A 591 6.40 8.96 -27.79
CA ALA A 591 7.54 8.20 -27.27
C ALA A 591 7.38 6.68 -27.43
N ASN A 592 6.16 6.16 -27.25
CA ASN A 592 5.90 4.72 -27.18
C ASN A 592 5.13 4.17 -28.41
N GLY A 593 4.82 5.03 -29.40
CA GLY A 593 3.95 4.68 -30.52
C GLY A 593 2.46 4.81 -30.20
N ASP A 594 1.63 4.86 -31.26
CA ASP A 594 0.18 4.97 -31.11
C ASP A 594 -0.48 3.57 -31.17
N PRO A 595 -1.06 3.07 -30.07
CA PRO A 595 -1.63 1.73 -30.03
C PRO A 595 -2.89 1.59 -30.90
N ARG A 596 -3.54 2.69 -31.30
CA ARG A 596 -4.73 2.68 -32.15
C ARG A 596 -4.40 2.27 -33.59
N THR A 597 -3.16 2.42 -34.01
CA THR A 597 -2.69 2.06 -35.35
C THR A 597 -2.26 0.59 -35.46
N GLY A 598 -2.23 -0.15 -34.36
CA GLY A 598 -1.70 -1.51 -34.30
C GLY A 598 -0.17 -1.58 -34.24
N ALA A 599 0.53 -0.44 -34.19
CA ALA A 599 2.01 -0.39 -34.10
C ALA A 599 2.54 -0.93 -32.78
N VAL A 600 1.75 -0.85 -31.73
CA VAL A 600 2.04 -1.40 -30.40
C VAL A 600 0.76 -1.98 -29.81
N ASP A 601 0.88 -3.10 -29.09
CA ASP A 601 -0.24 -3.67 -28.36
C ASP A 601 -0.71 -2.74 -27.23
N MET A 602 -2.02 -2.60 -27.04
CA MET A 602 -2.59 -1.68 -26.06
C MET A 602 -2.21 -2.05 -24.62
N VAL A 603 -2.10 -3.36 -24.29
CA VAL A 603 -1.67 -3.80 -22.95
C VAL A 603 -0.22 -3.39 -22.69
N ASP A 604 0.65 -3.57 -23.69
CA ASP A 604 2.05 -3.20 -23.62
C ASP A 604 2.20 -1.66 -23.56
N TRP A 605 1.37 -0.91 -24.30
CA TRP A 605 1.35 0.56 -24.23
C TRP A 605 0.94 1.08 -22.85
N VAL A 606 -0.09 0.49 -22.25
CA VAL A 606 -0.53 0.85 -20.89
C VAL A 606 0.60 0.58 -19.88
N GLU A 607 1.32 -0.54 -20.02
CA GLU A 607 2.48 -0.82 -19.15
C GLU A 607 3.66 0.13 -19.38
N ALA A 608 3.79 0.71 -20.57
CA ALA A 608 4.82 1.69 -20.90
C ALA A 608 4.50 3.12 -20.42
N ILE A 609 3.32 3.38 -19.82
CA ILE A 609 3.01 4.68 -19.20
C ILE A 609 4.02 4.94 -18.09
N PRO A 610 4.83 6.05 -18.16
CA PRO A 610 5.91 6.32 -17.21
C PRO A 610 5.40 6.58 -15.79
N TYR A 611 4.22 7.23 -15.66
CA TYR A 611 3.62 7.54 -14.37
C TYR A 611 2.91 6.31 -13.82
N SER A 612 3.48 5.71 -12.78
CA SER A 612 2.92 4.51 -12.14
C SER A 612 1.49 4.72 -11.64
N GLU A 613 1.19 5.92 -11.16
CA GLU A 613 -0.16 6.30 -10.74
C GLU A 613 -1.13 6.21 -11.93
N THR A 614 -0.83 6.86 -13.04
CA THR A 614 -1.70 6.88 -14.23
C THR A 614 -1.83 5.49 -14.86
N ARG A 615 -0.72 4.73 -14.94
CA ARG A 615 -0.76 3.34 -15.41
C ARG A 615 -1.73 2.49 -14.59
N ASN A 616 -1.61 2.55 -13.27
CA ASN A 616 -2.50 1.83 -12.36
C ASN A 616 -3.94 2.35 -12.46
N TYR A 617 -4.13 3.65 -12.63
CA TYR A 617 -5.44 4.27 -12.80
C TYR A 617 -6.16 3.72 -14.03
N VAL A 618 -5.48 3.66 -15.18
CA VAL A 618 -6.05 3.10 -16.42
C VAL A 618 -6.52 1.67 -16.21
N GLN A 619 -5.66 0.82 -15.63
CA GLN A 619 -5.99 -0.59 -15.36
C GLN A 619 -7.20 -0.70 -14.44
N ARG A 620 -7.23 0.11 -13.36
CA ARG A 620 -8.32 0.11 -12.37
C ARG A 620 -9.66 0.57 -12.93
N VAL A 621 -9.67 1.62 -13.74
CA VAL A 621 -10.92 2.10 -14.33
C VAL A 621 -11.46 1.07 -15.34
N LEU A 622 -10.58 0.47 -16.14
CA LEU A 622 -10.99 -0.56 -17.12
C LEU A 622 -11.52 -1.83 -16.45
N GLU A 623 -10.83 -2.35 -15.42
CA GLU A 623 -11.34 -3.53 -14.69
C GLU A 623 -12.68 -3.25 -14.01
N ASN A 624 -12.85 -2.04 -13.46
CA ASN A 624 -14.12 -1.61 -12.88
C ASN A 624 -15.23 -1.54 -13.93
N ALA A 625 -14.94 -0.97 -15.11
CA ALA A 625 -15.92 -0.86 -16.20
C ALA A 625 -16.45 -2.24 -16.62
N VAL A 626 -15.55 -3.22 -16.76
CA VAL A 626 -15.94 -4.60 -17.07
C VAL A 626 -16.87 -5.19 -16.00
N VAL A 627 -16.51 -5.03 -14.71
CA VAL A 627 -17.35 -5.56 -13.62
C VAL A 627 -18.72 -4.88 -13.60
N TYR A 628 -18.78 -3.55 -13.79
CA TYR A 628 -20.07 -2.83 -13.86
C TYR A 628 -20.92 -3.29 -15.05
N ASP A 629 -20.32 -3.53 -16.22
CA ASP A 629 -21.04 -4.08 -17.37
C ASP A 629 -21.63 -5.47 -17.07
N LEU A 630 -20.83 -6.34 -16.45
CA LEU A 630 -21.26 -7.70 -16.10
C LEU A 630 -22.36 -7.72 -15.04
N MET A 631 -22.32 -6.80 -14.07
CA MET A 631 -23.35 -6.67 -13.03
C MET A 631 -24.64 -6.00 -13.53
N ASN A 632 -24.57 -5.22 -14.61
CA ASN A 632 -25.69 -4.43 -15.13
C ASN A 632 -25.83 -4.60 -16.66
N PRO A 633 -26.12 -5.81 -17.16
CA PRO A 633 -26.15 -6.10 -18.60
C PRO A 633 -27.01 -5.14 -19.46
N PRO A 634 -28.18 -4.62 -18.98
CA PRO A 634 -28.96 -3.66 -19.73
C PRO A 634 -28.23 -2.34 -20.01
N ARG A 635 -27.29 -1.96 -19.16
CA ARG A 635 -26.48 -0.71 -19.23
C ARG A 635 -25.06 -0.99 -19.70
N ALA A 636 -24.70 -2.23 -20.00
CA ALA A 636 -23.38 -2.62 -20.42
C ALA A 636 -22.91 -1.85 -21.66
N ARG A 637 -21.69 -1.35 -21.61
CA ARG A 637 -21.07 -0.63 -22.73
C ARG A 637 -20.30 -1.57 -23.65
N SER A 638 -19.56 -2.54 -23.08
CA SER A 638 -18.80 -3.52 -23.86
C SER A 638 -19.72 -4.47 -24.61
N ARG A 639 -19.27 -4.89 -25.79
CA ARG A 639 -20.00 -5.80 -26.69
C ARG A 639 -19.17 -7.05 -26.93
N GLY A 640 -19.87 -8.18 -27.14
CA GLY A 640 -19.22 -9.46 -27.45
C GLY A 640 -18.73 -10.22 -26.21
N PRO A 641 -17.97 -11.30 -26.42
CA PRO A 641 -17.57 -12.23 -25.36
C PRO A 641 -16.38 -11.73 -24.54
N ASN A 642 -15.57 -10.81 -25.08
CA ASN A 642 -14.30 -10.32 -24.50
C ASN A 642 -14.46 -8.87 -24.06
N ASN A 643 -15.01 -8.66 -22.87
CA ASN A 643 -15.41 -7.34 -22.39
C ASN A 643 -14.20 -6.39 -22.20
N LEU A 644 -13.10 -6.89 -21.62
CA LEU A 644 -11.91 -6.05 -21.41
C LEU A 644 -11.20 -5.76 -22.73
N SER A 645 -11.02 -6.75 -23.58
CA SER A 645 -10.42 -6.55 -24.91
C SER A 645 -11.23 -5.59 -25.78
N TRP A 646 -12.56 -5.55 -25.63
CA TRP A 646 -13.40 -4.55 -26.27
C TRP A 646 -13.03 -3.12 -25.84
N TYR A 647 -12.88 -2.87 -24.52
CA TYR A 647 -12.42 -1.57 -24.01
C TYR A 647 -11.01 -1.21 -24.48
N LEU A 648 -10.15 -2.21 -24.65
CA LEU A 648 -8.79 -2.02 -25.15
C LEU A 648 -8.73 -1.79 -26.68
N GLY A 649 -9.86 -1.92 -27.39
CA GLY A 649 -9.90 -1.82 -28.85
C GLY A 649 -9.22 -3.00 -29.55
N ARG A 650 -9.14 -4.18 -28.90
CA ARG A 650 -8.50 -5.39 -29.44
C ARG A 650 -9.53 -6.28 -30.09
N SER A 651 -9.16 -6.91 -31.21
CA SER A 651 -10.02 -7.84 -31.93
C SER A 651 -10.04 -9.25 -31.33
N ARG A 652 -9.08 -9.62 -30.53
CA ARG A 652 -8.93 -10.92 -29.86
C ARG A 652 -8.89 -10.78 -28.36
N GLY A 653 -9.32 -11.81 -27.64
CA GLY A 653 -9.27 -11.89 -26.20
C GLY A 653 -7.86 -12.03 -25.64
N GLY A 654 -7.60 -11.39 -24.49
CA GLY A 654 -6.54 -11.58 -23.53
C GLY A 654 -5.12 -11.27 -23.89
#